data_3d30d5d9dc6891675674971dde3e42fa
#
_entry.id   3d30d5d9dc6891675674971dde3e42fa
#
_cell.length_a   1.000
_cell.length_b   1.000
_cell.length_c   1.000
_cell.angle_alpha   90.00
_cell.angle_beta   90.00
_cell.angle_gamma   90.00
#
_symmetry.space_group_name_H-M   'P 1'
#
loop_
_entity.id
_entity.type
_entity.pdbx_description
1 polymer ?
#
loop_
_entity_poly.entity_id
_entity_poly.type
_entity_poly.pdbx_seq_one_letter_code
_entity_poly.pdbx_strand_id
1 'polypeptide(L)'
;MKKLFLVDAYALIFKYYYAFLGRPMRNREGMNTSVVFGFVKFLRDIQKRERPDLLGVAFDPKGGSFRRDIFPEYKANRSETPEDILLSISYVKRVLDAMCIPILEVAGYEADDVIGTLSQKGVEAGYDVYMVTPDKDYGQLVRDNCRIYKQRGAEGSIEIVDREAIREKYGIDDPQLVRDILALWGDASDNIPGVPGIGEKIACKLVREWGTVENILENVGKIPGKQGEKIAGWADNLRLAKRLTTICLDVPIPFREEDLTVCDPHIDQLRGIFAELDFKAFMNDLTNLAPAEPLPEGPRQEAQTQLAEMARAKSAAAKKAALAGQGNLFGDPVVPLPAAQEVPVAELQAEAEAMQFRTAQTTPHEYTLVESAAQLREVVAAVGRYPEFCFDTETTGFDIFNDRIVGLSLAVEPFKAWYVPFLEKDTPEYAEIVRPLFEDEKIAKIGQNIKFDLMVLRRLGITIRGRMYDTMILHYLLDPESRHNMNALAEKYLNYKPIEIETLIGKGSKQLTMDLVNVERVKEYAAEDADVTLQLKQALYPMIEQIGLQHLYFEIEEPMIAVLADIEMAGVRIDSEALAVYAVELNRKLAELEAAIRTEAGEPNLNINSACQLGEVLFGKMRIAEKPKMTKTKQFCTDEDYLQSFARKHRIVDLILEYRGVKKLLSTYVEALPQLVNRSTGRIHTSFNQAVTATGRLSSTNPNLQNIPVRDDMGRRIRKAFIPSDDDHLLLSADYSQVELRLMAHLSGDESLIAAFEHGEDIHAATAAKLFNKTLDEVTSEERRRAKTANFGIIYGISAFGLSQRLEIPRKEAKEIIDGYFASYPGVKKYMDNVVEKAKEEGFVSTIFGRRRYLNDIASHNAIARGLAERNAVNAPIQGSAADIMKIAMINVHRRFAAEGIRSRVILQVHDELVVDMLRSEQERVTAIVTECMESAAQLKVRLIADAGVGGNWLEAH
;
A
#
# COMPACT_ATOMS: atom_id res chain seq x y z
N MET A 1 -6.71 44.56 11.24
CA MET A 1 -6.40 43.90 12.51
C MET A 1 -5.13 43.10 12.31
N LYS A 2 -4.31 42.98 13.36
CA LYS A 2 -3.17 42.06 13.35
C LYS A 2 -3.66 40.61 13.31
N LYS A 3 -2.96 39.74 12.59
CA LYS A 3 -3.33 38.30 12.42
C LYS A 3 -2.51 37.42 13.35
N LEU A 4 -3.20 36.51 14.11
CA LEU A 4 -2.61 35.46 14.90
C LEU A 4 -2.97 34.13 14.29
N PHE A 5 -1.97 33.30 13.94
CA PHE A 5 -2.14 31.95 13.47
C PHE A 5 -1.68 30.95 14.53
N LEU A 6 -2.57 30.02 14.91
CA LEU A 6 -2.31 28.95 15.86
C LEU A 6 -2.49 27.61 15.15
N VAL A 7 -1.44 26.84 15.06
CA VAL A 7 -1.38 25.61 14.23
C VAL A 7 -1.41 24.37 15.12
N ASP A 8 -2.34 23.47 14.84
CA ASP A 8 -2.43 22.14 15.44
C ASP A 8 -1.44 21.21 14.71
N ALA A 9 -0.32 20.87 15.37
CA ALA A 9 0.74 20.11 14.77
C ALA A 9 0.32 18.68 14.44
N TYR A 10 -0.33 17.98 15.37
CA TYR A 10 -0.69 16.57 15.18
C TYR A 10 -1.73 16.39 14.07
N ALA A 11 -2.73 17.25 14.02
CA ALA A 11 -3.74 17.21 12.97
C ALA A 11 -3.14 17.36 11.57
N LEU A 12 -2.11 18.20 11.39
CA LEU A 12 -1.39 18.35 10.13
C LEU A 12 -0.42 17.19 9.86
N ILE A 13 0.31 16.72 10.87
CA ILE A 13 1.24 15.59 10.76
C ILE A 13 0.50 14.34 10.28
N PHE A 14 -0.62 13.98 10.92
CA PHE A 14 -1.43 12.85 10.50
C PHE A 14 -2.02 13.05 9.10
N LYS A 15 -2.50 14.25 8.79
CA LYS A 15 -3.00 14.59 7.44
C LYS A 15 -1.95 14.30 6.37
N TYR A 16 -0.71 14.76 6.54
CA TYR A 16 0.34 14.53 5.55
C TYR A 16 0.85 13.09 5.55
N TYR A 17 0.85 12.41 6.69
CA TYR A 17 1.14 10.98 6.73
C TYR A 17 0.19 10.19 5.82
N TYR A 18 -1.12 10.37 5.98
CA TYR A 18 -2.11 9.67 5.15
C TYR A 18 -2.12 10.15 3.70
N ALA A 19 -1.86 11.42 3.46
CA ALA A 19 -1.79 11.95 2.09
C ALA A 19 -0.65 11.34 1.26
N PHE A 20 0.46 10.95 1.90
CA PHE A 20 1.61 10.34 1.22
C PHE A 20 1.74 8.82 1.47
N LEU A 21 0.75 8.18 2.12
CA LEU A 21 0.84 6.77 2.50
C LEU A 21 1.07 5.86 1.29
N GLY A 22 0.45 6.15 0.15
CA GLY A 22 0.58 5.38 -1.09
C GLY A 22 1.91 5.59 -1.84
N ARG A 23 2.59 6.72 -1.62
CA ARG A 23 3.88 7.05 -2.26
C ARG A 23 4.72 7.91 -1.33
N PRO A 24 5.36 7.34 -0.31
CA PRO A 24 6.17 8.11 0.62
C PRO A 24 7.45 8.63 -0.06
N MET A 25 7.77 9.90 0.18
CA MET A 25 9.07 10.45 -0.16
C MET A 25 10.10 9.89 0.81
N ARG A 26 11.23 9.45 0.31
CA ARG A 26 12.32 8.93 1.14
C ARG A 26 13.62 9.66 0.84
N ASN A 27 14.41 9.94 1.89
CA ASN A 27 15.77 10.43 1.71
C ASN A 27 16.74 9.28 1.36
N ARG A 28 18.01 9.58 1.12
CA ARG A 28 19.07 8.60 0.78
C ARG A 28 19.27 7.51 1.83
N GLU A 29 18.85 7.75 3.06
CA GLU A 29 18.94 6.79 4.18
C GLU A 29 17.68 5.91 4.29
N GLY A 30 16.70 6.11 3.39
CA GLY A 30 15.43 5.36 3.36
C GLY A 30 14.37 5.85 4.34
N MET A 31 14.61 6.94 5.06
CA MET A 31 13.65 7.55 5.98
C MET A 31 12.49 8.19 5.22
N ASN A 32 11.26 7.98 5.68
CA ASN A 32 10.08 8.65 5.15
C ASN A 32 10.06 10.14 5.53
N THR A 33 10.26 11.02 4.56
CA THR A 33 10.34 12.47 4.76
C THR A 33 9.07 13.21 4.35
N SER A 34 8.05 12.50 3.88
CA SER A 34 6.81 13.05 3.31
C SER A 34 6.08 13.99 4.25
N VAL A 35 5.95 13.58 5.52
CA VAL A 35 5.24 14.35 6.55
C VAL A 35 5.94 15.68 6.79
N VAL A 36 7.27 15.65 6.97
CA VAL A 36 8.07 16.86 7.20
C VAL A 36 8.01 17.79 5.99
N PHE A 37 8.10 17.23 4.77
CA PHE A 37 7.98 18.00 3.53
C PHE A 37 6.62 18.73 3.44
N GLY A 38 5.52 17.99 3.64
CA GLY A 38 4.17 18.55 3.57
C GLY A 38 3.93 19.63 4.63
N PHE A 39 4.38 19.37 5.85
CA PHE A 39 4.26 20.29 6.98
C PHE A 39 5.03 21.59 6.75
N VAL A 40 6.30 21.52 6.37
CA VAL A 40 7.17 22.68 6.08
C VAL A 40 6.64 23.48 4.90
N LYS A 41 6.22 22.79 3.82
CA LYS A 41 5.62 23.46 2.67
C LYS A 41 4.40 24.28 3.08
N PHE A 42 3.50 23.70 3.86
CA PHE A 42 2.27 24.36 4.29
C PHE A 42 2.54 25.57 5.19
N LEU A 43 3.47 25.46 6.15
CA LEU A 43 3.86 26.61 6.99
C LEU A 43 4.44 27.76 6.17
N ARG A 44 5.31 27.46 5.22
CA ARG A 44 5.86 28.46 4.28
C ARG A 44 4.79 29.11 3.43
N ASP A 45 3.80 28.34 3.00
CA ASP A 45 2.65 28.87 2.26
C ASP A 45 1.83 29.82 3.11
N ILE A 46 1.57 29.50 4.40
CA ILE A 46 0.92 30.43 5.36
C ILE A 46 1.74 31.72 5.50
N GLN A 47 3.03 31.61 5.78
CA GLN A 47 3.91 32.78 5.94
C GLN A 47 3.93 33.67 4.68
N LYS A 48 3.97 33.10 3.50
CA LYS A 48 4.00 33.84 2.22
C LYS A 48 2.66 34.51 1.88
N ARG A 49 1.55 33.77 2.05
CA ARG A 49 0.20 34.21 1.61
C ARG A 49 -0.46 35.09 2.64
N GLU A 50 -0.45 34.66 3.90
CA GLU A 50 -1.22 35.33 4.97
C GLU A 50 -0.41 36.37 5.73
N ARG A 51 0.93 36.27 5.76
CA ARG A 51 1.84 37.18 6.47
C ARG A 51 1.37 37.42 7.89
N PRO A 52 1.28 36.38 8.73
CA PRO A 52 0.82 36.50 10.11
C PRO A 52 1.74 37.44 10.91
N ASP A 53 1.12 38.28 11.77
CA ASP A 53 1.88 39.08 12.74
C ASP A 53 2.42 38.20 13.87
N LEU A 54 1.65 37.19 14.27
CA LEU A 54 2.01 36.20 15.30
C LEU A 54 1.68 34.80 14.78
N LEU A 55 2.56 33.82 15.10
CA LEU A 55 2.40 32.44 14.69
C LEU A 55 2.92 31.50 15.79
N GLY A 56 2.15 30.49 16.16
CA GLY A 56 2.56 29.44 17.09
C GLY A 56 2.08 28.07 16.64
N VAL A 57 2.86 27.03 16.96
CA VAL A 57 2.54 25.62 16.61
C VAL A 57 2.38 24.81 17.90
N ALA A 58 1.17 24.33 18.17
CA ALA A 58 0.85 23.56 19.37
C ALA A 58 1.02 22.05 19.16
N PHE A 59 1.60 21.40 20.17
CA PHE A 59 1.80 19.96 20.24
C PHE A 59 1.15 19.37 21.49
N ASP A 60 0.64 18.14 21.38
CA ASP A 60 0.23 17.36 22.55
C ASP A 60 1.46 16.98 23.38
N PRO A 61 1.40 17.10 24.71
CA PRO A 61 2.51 16.78 25.57
C PRO A 61 2.74 15.27 25.69
N LYS A 62 3.94 14.89 26.02
CA LYS A 62 4.26 13.50 26.40
C LYS A 62 3.64 13.21 27.79
N GLY A 63 2.81 12.18 27.90
CA GLY A 63 2.23 11.73 29.18
C GLY A 63 0.71 11.75 29.23
N GLY A 64 0.04 12.31 28.21
CA GLY A 64 -1.42 12.38 28.14
C GLY A 64 -2.00 13.67 28.74
N SER A 65 -3.33 13.78 28.73
CA SER A 65 -4.08 14.95 29.21
C SER A 65 -4.93 14.61 30.41
N PHE A 66 -5.42 15.63 31.12
CA PHE A 66 -6.35 15.52 32.25
C PHE A 66 -7.63 14.73 31.89
N ARG A 67 -7.96 14.59 30.59
CA ARG A 67 -9.12 13.79 30.14
C ARG A 67 -8.96 12.32 30.46
N ARG A 68 -7.73 11.78 30.47
CA ARG A 68 -7.46 10.40 30.89
C ARG A 68 -7.65 10.19 32.39
N ASP A 69 -7.43 11.22 33.20
CA ASP A 69 -7.70 11.15 34.64
C ASP A 69 -9.20 11.10 34.90
N ILE A 70 -10.00 11.77 34.05
CA ILE A 70 -11.47 11.78 34.13
C ILE A 70 -12.07 10.48 33.54
N PHE A 71 -11.51 9.98 32.44
CA PHE A 71 -11.98 8.81 31.71
C PHE A 71 -10.78 7.99 31.21
N PRO A 72 -10.35 6.94 31.91
CA PRO A 72 -9.16 6.16 31.53
C PRO A 72 -9.20 5.54 30.14
N GLU A 73 -10.42 5.29 29.62
CA GLU A 73 -10.62 4.76 28.26
C GLU A 73 -10.56 5.82 27.14
N TYR A 74 -10.36 7.09 27.49
CA TYR A 74 -10.22 8.19 26.54
C TYR A 74 -9.06 7.92 25.58
N LYS A 75 -9.35 7.91 24.26
CA LYS A 75 -8.39 7.60 23.17
C LYS A 75 -7.75 6.19 23.28
N ALA A 76 -8.33 5.27 24.07
CA ALA A 76 -7.78 3.92 24.23
C ALA A 76 -7.92 3.04 22.96
N ASN A 77 -8.84 3.38 22.08
CA ASN A 77 -9.05 2.72 20.79
C ASN A 77 -8.11 3.20 19.67
N ARG A 78 -7.29 4.23 19.90
CA ARG A 78 -6.32 4.70 18.93
C ARG A 78 -5.19 3.67 18.83
N SER A 79 -4.87 3.24 17.59
CA SER A 79 -3.70 2.41 17.30
C SER A 79 -2.42 3.14 17.70
N GLU A 80 -1.34 2.40 17.94
CA GLU A 80 -0.02 3.00 18.20
C GLU A 80 0.36 3.92 17.04
N THR A 81 0.92 5.08 17.40
CA THR A 81 1.38 6.05 16.39
C THR A 81 2.48 5.41 15.54
N PRO A 82 2.34 5.37 14.22
CA PRO A 82 3.34 4.79 13.32
C PRO A 82 4.74 5.39 13.55
N GLU A 83 5.77 4.57 13.42
CA GLU A 83 7.18 4.97 13.64
C GLU A 83 7.58 6.16 12.75
N ASP A 84 7.11 6.17 11.49
CA ASP A 84 7.34 7.28 10.56
C ASP A 84 6.78 8.62 11.08
N ILE A 85 5.67 8.61 11.81
CA ILE A 85 5.09 9.82 12.42
C ILE A 85 5.95 10.28 13.60
N LEU A 86 6.38 9.36 14.46
CA LEU A 86 7.22 9.70 15.62
C LEU A 86 8.55 10.32 15.18
N LEU A 87 9.17 9.79 14.13
CA LEU A 87 10.36 10.35 13.51
C LEU A 87 10.09 11.74 12.93
N SER A 88 8.97 11.89 12.21
CA SER A 88 8.58 13.15 11.60
C SER A 88 8.36 14.25 12.63
N ILE A 89 7.78 13.97 13.81
CA ILE A 89 7.59 14.94 14.90
C ILE A 89 8.94 15.52 15.34
N SER A 90 9.97 14.69 15.48
CA SER A 90 11.31 15.15 15.86
C SER A 90 11.88 16.13 14.83
N TYR A 91 11.77 15.80 13.54
CA TYR A 91 12.26 16.68 12.47
C TYR A 91 11.40 17.94 12.32
N VAL A 92 10.08 17.84 12.48
CA VAL A 92 9.18 19.02 12.47
C VAL A 92 9.57 20.00 13.57
N LYS A 93 9.82 19.53 14.81
CA LYS A 93 10.28 20.40 15.91
C LYS A 93 11.64 21.03 15.59
N ARG A 94 12.62 20.27 15.08
CA ARG A 94 13.92 20.80 14.65
C ARG A 94 13.79 21.90 13.57
N VAL A 95 12.90 21.70 12.60
CA VAL A 95 12.65 22.69 11.56
C VAL A 95 11.97 23.95 12.13
N LEU A 96 10.99 23.78 13.03
CA LEU A 96 10.32 24.93 13.70
C LEU A 96 11.33 25.76 14.50
N ASP A 97 12.19 25.12 15.28
CA ASP A 97 13.27 25.79 16.02
C ASP A 97 14.20 26.57 15.07
N ALA A 98 14.60 25.94 13.97
CA ALA A 98 15.45 26.58 12.96
C ALA A 98 14.74 27.67 12.15
N MET A 99 13.41 27.59 12.01
CA MET A 99 12.57 28.63 11.41
C MET A 99 12.20 29.74 12.40
N CYS A 100 12.62 29.65 13.65
CA CYS A 100 12.24 30.52 14.75
C CYS A 100 10.71 30.65 14.93
N ILE A 101 9.98 29.53 14.73
CA ILE A 101 8.54 29.47 14.94
C ILE A 101 8.28 28.86 16.32
N PRO A 102 7.58 29.55 17.22
CA PRO A 102 7.33 29.09 18.58
C PRO A 102 6.58 27.76 18.66
N ILE A 103 7.12 26.84 19.48
CA ILE A 103 6.49 25.56 19.82
C ILE A 103 5.75 25.71 21.14
N LEU A 104 4.45 25.39 21.13
CA LEU A 104 3.56 25.52 22.26
C LEU A 104 3.21 24.13 22.80
N GLU A 105 3.70 23.77 23.98
CA GLU A 105 3.44 22.48 24.62
C GLU A 105 3.29 22.67 26.13
N VAL A 106 2.15 22.30 26.70
CA VAL A 106 1.85 22.43 28.12
C VAL A 106 1.49 21.09 28.71
N ALA A 107 2.24 20.66 29.73
CA ALA A 107 2.03 19.36 30.37
C ALA A 107 0.61 19.21 30.92
N GLY A 108 -0.05 18.10 30.61
CA GLY A 108 -1.40 17.78 31.07
C GLY A 108 -2.55 18.37 30.24
N TYR A 109 -2.25 19.19 29.20
CA TYR A 109 -3.24 19.79 28.29
C TYR A 109 -2.95 19.43 26.85
N GLU A 110 -3.99 19.14 26.05
CA GLU A 110 -3.84 18.81 24.62
C GLU A 110 -3.63 20.10 23.78
N ALA A 111 -3.18 19.95 22.54
CA ALA A 111 -2.94 21.07 21.63
C ALA A 111 -4.20 21.92 21.40
N ASP A 112 -5.39 21.28 21.39
CA ASP A 112 -6.69 21.96 21.27
C ASP A 112 -6.99 22.89 22.45
N ASP A 113 -6.64 22.47 23.69
CA ASP A 113 -6.78 23.28 24.90
C ASP A 113 -5.86 24.51 24.87
N VAL A 114 -4.60 24.30 24.46
CA VAL A 114 -3.61 25.37 24.34
C VAL A 114 -4.07 26.40 23.28
N ILE A 115 -4.47 25.91 22.09
CA ILE A 115 -4.97 26.76 21.00
C ILE A 115 -6.27 27.46 21.42
N GLY A 116 -7.19 26.75 22.08
CA GLY A 116 -8.43 27.31 22.60
C GLY A 116 -8.17 28.49 23.54
N THR A 117 -7.30 28.29 24.53
CA THR A 117 -6.94 29.33 25.51
C THR A 117 -6.25 30.52 24.85
N LEU A 118 -5.27 30.29 23.96
CA LEU A 118 -4.56 31.38 23.27
C LEU A 118 -5.46 32.09 22.24
N SER A 119 -6.39 31.37 21.61
CA SER A 119 -7.36 32.00 20.70
C SER A 119 -8.28 32.98 21.43
N GLN A 120 -8.71 32.65 22.64
CA GLN A 120 -9.50 33.53 23.47
C GLN A 120 -8.72 34.76 23.86
N LYS A 121 -7.53 34.59 24.42
CA LYS A 121 -6.65 35.68 24.84
C LYS A 121 -6.23 36.58 23.67
N GLY A 122 -5.99 35.99 22.49
CA GLY A 122 -5.66 36.72 21.27
C GLY A 122 -6.82 37.60 20.77
N VAL A 123 -8.05 37.11 20.81
CA VAL A 123 -9.24 37.93 20.49
C VAL A 123 -9.41 39.06 21.48
N GLU A 124 -9.26 38.81 22.79
CA GLU A 124 -9.29 39.82 23.84
C GLU A 124 -8.20 40.87 23.67
N ALA A 125 -7.04 40.50 23.15
CA ALA A 125 -5.94 41.40 22.79
C ALA A 125 -6.15 42.13 21.43
N GLY A 126 -7.25 41.88 20.72
CA GLY A 126 -7.63 42.60 19.49
C GLY A 126 -7.05 41.99 18.20
N TYR A 127 -6.64 40.71 18.22
CA TYR A 127 -6.18 40.00 17.06
C TYR A 127 -7.32 39.35 16.27
N ASP A 128 -7.11 39.15 14.96
CA ASP A 128 -7.91 38.30 14.11
C ASP A 128 -7.26 36.91 14.12
N VAL A 129 -7.89 35.92 14.78
CA VAL A 129 -7.31 34.66 15.11
C VAL A 129 -7.70 33.57 14.10
N TYR A 130 -6.72 32.82 13.59
CA TYR A 130 -6.90 31.70 12.68
C TYR A 130 -6.36 30.42 13.32
N MET A 131 -7.26 29.51 13.64
CA MET A 131 -6.93 28.17 14.17
C MET A 131 -6.72 27.22 12.99
N VAL A 132 -5.49 26.77 12.77
CA VAL A 132 -5.11 25.97 11.61
C VAL A 132 -5.25 24.48 11.96
N THR A 133 -6.41 23.90 11.67
CA THR A 133 -6.71 22.50 11.96
C THR A 133 -7.83 21.97 11.05
N PRO A 134 -7.83 20.68 10.65
CA PRO A 134 -8.98 20.02 10.02
C PRO A 134 -10.03 19.53 11.05
N ASP A 135 -9.74 19.59 12.36
CA ASP A 135 -10.57 19.00 13.40
C ASP A 135 -11.89 19.77 13.58
N LYS A 136 -12.98 19.00 13.70
CA LYS A 136 -14.35 19.51 13.87
C LYS A 136 -14.61 20.09 15.25
N ASP A 137 -13.86 19.66 16.27
CA ASP A 137 -14.08 20.01 17.67
C ASP A 137 -13.78 21.48 17.95
N TYR A 138 -12.86 22.08 17.17
CA TYR A 138 -12.59 23.52 17.17
C TYR A 138 -13.79 24.37 16.73
N GLY A 139 -14.84 23.75 16.18
CA GLY A 139 -16.08 24.46 15.85
C GLY A 139 -16.70 25.21 17.03
N GLN A 140 -16.51 24.70 18.26
CA GLN A 140 -16.99 25.34 19.50
C GLN A 140 -16.27 26.64 19.84
N LEU A 141 -15.10 26.90 19.26
CA LEU A 141 -14.26 28.08 19.51
C LEU A 141 -14.51 29.22 18.52
N VAL A 142 -15.27 28.96 17.44
CA VAL A 142 -15.52 29.95 16.37
C VAL A 142 -16.34 31.13 16.89
N ARG A 143 -15.88 32.36 16.58
CA ARG A 143 -16.52 33.62 16.91
C ARG A 143 -16.09 34.73 15.93
N ASP A 144 -16.59 35.91 16.03
CA ASP A 144 -16.45 36.98 14.99
C ASP A 144 -14.98 37.20 14.54
N ASN A 145 -14.03 37.19 15.49
CA ASN A 145 -12.61 37.38 15.22
C ASN A 145 -11.79 36.13 15.45
N CYS A 146 -12.40 34.92 15.41
CA CYS A 146 -11.73 33.65 15.57
C CYS A 146 -12.35 32.62 14.62
N ARG A 147 -11.57 32.10 13.66
CA ARG A 147 -12.01 31.24 12.56
C ARG A 147 -11.10 30.01 12.43
N ILE A 148 -11.63 28.93 11.88
CA ILE A 148 -10.82 27.77 11.51
C ILE A 148 -10.28 27.99 10.09
N TYR A 149 -8.97 27.79 9.94
CA TYR A 149 -8.25 27.85 8.67
C TYR A 149 -7.94 26.41 8.23
N LYS A 150 -8.68 25.92 7.25
CA LYS A 150 -8.63 24.52 6.84
C LYS A 150 -8.19 24.37 5.39
N GLN A 151 -7.15 23.57 5.14
CA GLN A 151 -6.71 23.22 3.81
C GLN A 151 -7.55 22.06 3.25
N ARG A 152 -8.20 22.25 2.10
CA ARG A 152 -8.91 21.19 1.35
C ARG A 152 -8.03 20.64 0.23
N GLY A 153 -8.04 19.30 0.08
CA GLY A 153 -7.40 18.59 -1.03
C GLY A 153 -5.87 18.73 -1.11
N ALA A 154 -5.28 18.12 -2.15
CA ALA A 154 -3.84 18.17 -2.43
C ALA A 154 -3.40 19.50 -3.05
N GLU A 155 -4.30 20.23 -3.73
CA GLU A 155 -4.04 21.50 -4.42
C GLU A 155 -3.97 22.72 -3.50
N GLY A 156 -4.20 22.52 -2.19
CA GLY A 156 -4.02 23.58 -1.20
C GLY A 156 -5.06 24.69 -1.21
N SER A 157 -6.28 24.45 -1.69
CA SER A 157 -7.39 25.38 -1.53
C SER A 157 -7.71 25.57 -0.04
N ILE A 158 -7.95 26.80 0.40
CA ILE A 158 -8.22 27.14 1.79
C ILE A 158 -9.71 27.35 1.99
N GLU A 159 -10.25 26.70 3.00
CA GLU A 159 -11.60 26.91 3.53
C GLU A 159 -11.49 27.66 4.86
N ILE A 160 -12.19 28.76 4.97
CA ILE A 160 -12.35 29.49 6.24
C ILE A 160 -13.70 29.09 6.83
N VAL A 161 -13.67 28.47 8.02
CA VAL A 161 -14.89 28.11 8.75
C VAL A 161 -15.13 29.21 9.79
N ASP A 162 -16.06 30.07 9.50
CA ASP A 162 -16.54 31.14 10.36
C ASP A 162 -17.88 30.78 11.01
N ARG A 163 -18.49 31.73 11.69
CA ARG A 163 -19.78 31.56 12.38
C ARG A 163 -20.91 31.18 11.42
N GLU A 164 -20.91 31.73 10.20
CA GLU A 164 -21.95 31.43 9.20
C GLU A 164 -21.80 30.01 8.72
N ALA A 165 -20.59 29.55 8.48
CA ALA A 165 -20.29 28.14 8.09
C ALA A 165 -20.72 27.15 9.19
N ILE A 166 -20.52 27.46 10.48
CA ILE A 166 -21.04 26.66 11.60
C ILE A 166 -22.57 26.64 11.62
N ARG A 167 -23.20 27.80 11.38
CA ARG A 167 -24.67 27.90 11.30
C ARG A 167 -25.23 27.08 10.14
N GLU A 168 -24.64 27.19 8.95
CA GLU A 168 -25.05 26.40 7.79
C GLU A 168 -24.93 24.89 8.06
N LYS A 169 -23.80 24.48 8.66
CA LYS A 169 -23.51 23.06 8.87
C LYS A 169 -24.40 22.42 9.95
N TYR A 170 -24.53 23.06 11.12
CA TYR A 170 -25.18 22.46 12.28
C TYR A 170 -26.58 23.05 12.55
N GLY A 171 -26.92 24.19 11.95
CA GLY A 171 -28.17 24.91 12.13
C GLY A 171 -28.33 25.54 13.52
N ILE A 172 -27.22 25.95 14.13
CA ILE A 172 -27.15 26.61 15.44
C ILE A 172 -26.58 28.01 15.30
N ASP A 173 -27.08 28.97 16.12
CA ASP A 173 -26.61 30.36 16.10
C ASP A 173 -25.40 30.59 17.01
N ASP A 174 -25.25 29.79 18.06
CA ASP A 174 -24.11 29.80 18.97
C ASP A 174 -23.14 28.65 18.69
N PRO A 175 -21.93 28.95 18.19
CA PRO A 175 -20.93 27.92 17.93
C PRO A 175 -20.51 27.09 19.15
N GLN A 176 -20.63 27.62 20.36
CA GLN A 176 -20.31 26.88 21.57
C GLN A 176 -21.17 25.61 21.75
N LEU A 177 -22.37 25.58 21.17
CA LEU A 177 -23.26 24.41 21.20
C LEU A 177 -22.73 23.21 20.38
N VAL A 178 -21.63 23.37 19.60
CA VAL A 178 -20.97 22.27 18.91
C VAL A 178 -20.52 21.20 19.90
N ARG A 179 -20.02 21.57 21.08
CA ARG A 179 -19.65 20.61 22.14
C ARG A 179 -20.84 19.78 22.65
N ASP A 180 -22.05 20.38 22.67
CA ASP A 180 -23.29 19.71 23.09
C ASP A 180 -23.76 18.72 22.00
N ILE A 181 -23.59 19.06 20.73
CA ILE A 181 -23.84 18.16 19.58
C ILE A 181 -22.90 16.95 19.66
N LEU A 182 -21.60 17.19 19.88
CA LEU A 182 -20.59 16.16 19.98
C LEU A 182 -20.83 15.25 21.19
N ALA A 183 -21.24 15.79 22.32
CA ALA A 183 -21.59 15.01 23.52
C ALA A 183 -22.76 14.04 23.25
N LEU A 184 -23.80 14.49 22.53
CA LEU A 184 -24.95 13.65 22.17
C LEU A 184 -24.61 12.59 21.15
N TRP A 185 -23.82 12.95 20.14
CA TRP A 185 -23.44 12.08 19.04
C TRP A 185 -22.33 11.11 19.44
N GLY A 186 -21.40 11.54 20.31
CA GLY A 186 -20.18 10.84 20.67
C GLY A 186 -19.06 11.08 19.65
N ASP A 187 -17.85 10.70 20.04
CA ASP A 187 -16.70 10.69 19.15
C ASP A 187 -16.00 9.34 19.19
N ALA A 188 -16.19 8.55 18.12
CA ALA A 188 -15.57 7.24 18.01
C ALA A 188 -14.04 7.31 17.87
N SER A 189 -13.47 8.42 17.35
CA SER A 189 -12.01 8.60 17.22
C SER A 189 -11.33 8.80 18.58
N ASP A 190 -12.04 9.41 19.54
CA ASP A 190 -11.55 9.69 20.88
C ASP A 190 -12.13 8.75 21.94
N ASN A 191 -12.87 7.73 21.49
CA ASN A 191 -13.56 6.78 22.36
C ASN A 191 -14.55 7.44 23.33
N ILE A 192 -15.19 8.53 22.90
CA ILE A 192 -16.21 9.22 23.69
C ILE A 192 -17.59 8.64 23.36
N PRO A 193 -18.27 8.01 24.32
CA PRO A 193 -19.56 7.37 24.07
C PRO A 193 -20.68 8.37 23.91
N GLY A 194 -21.32 8.38 22.72
CA GLY A 194 -22.57 9.12 22.50
C GLY A 194 -23.80 8.35 22.97
N VAL A 195 -24.98 9.00 22.93
CA VAL A 195 -26.24 8.37 23.28
C VAL A 195 -26.62 7.30 22.23
N PRO A 196 -26.85 6.03 22.61
CA PRO A 196 -27.13 4.94 21.67
C PRO A 196 -28.29 5.22 20.71
N GLY A 197 -27.93 5.31 19.39
CA GLY A 197 -28.89 5.58 18.32
C GLY A 197 -29.18 7.06 18.09
N ILE A 198 -28.40 7.96 18.65
CA ILE A 198 -28.38 9.40 18.34
C ILE A 198 -27.15 9.68 17.49
N GLY A 199 -27.32 9.87 16.18
CA GLY A 199 -26.28 10.33 15.27
C GLY A 199 -26.31 11.84 15.06
N GLU A 200 -25.37 12.38 14.29
CA GLU A 200 -25.17 13.81 14.04
C GLU A 200 -26.49 14.57 13.75
N LYS A 201 -27.30 14.08 12.82
CA LYS A 201 -28.55 14.76 12.42
C LYS A 201 -29.55 14.90 13.58
N ILE A 202 -29.66 13.87 14.44
CA ILE A 202 -30.58 13.87 15.58
C ILE A 202 -30.01 14.79 16.68
N ALA A 203 -28.69 14.71 16.92
CA ALA A 203 -28.00 15.58 17.88
C ALA A 203 -28.17 17.06 17.50
N CYS A 204 -27.93 17.42 16.23
CA CYS A 204 -28.17 18.79 15.74
C CYS A 204 -29.63 19.24 15.92
N LYS A 205 -30.61 18.35 15.67
CA LYS A 205 -32.03 18.69 15.88
C LYS A 205 -32.34 18.95 17.35
N LEU A 206 -31.86 18.09 18.25
CA LEU A 206 -32.08 18.21 19.69
C LEU A 206 -31.45 19.50 20.24
N VAL A 207 -30.20 19.82 19.87
CA VAL A 207 -29.50 21.02 20.31
C VAL A 207 -30.15 22.28 19.73
N ARG A 208 -30.63 22.24 18.49
CA ARG A 208 -31.39 23.36 17.90
C ARG A 208 -32.69 23.62 18.63
N GLU A 209 -33.41 22.59 19.08
CA GLU A 209 -34.70 22.73 19.72
C GLU A 209 -34.58 23.06 21.22
N TRP A 210 -33.59 22.46 21.91
CA TRP A 210 -33.48 22.52 23.37
C TRP A 210 -32.21 23.20 23.88
N GLY A 211 -31.25 23.53 23.01
CA GLY A 211 -29.99 24.17 23.40
C GLY A 211 -28.99 23.20 24.01
N THR A 212 -28.56 23.48 25.24
CA THR A 212 -27.48 22.72 25.90
C THR A 212 -27.94 21.33 26.38
N VAL A 213 -26.99 20.45 26.63
CA VAL A 213 -27.18 19.11 27.19
C VAL A 213 -27.96 19.19 28.51
N GLU A 214 -27.70 20.18 29.37
CA GLU A 214 -28.42 20.39 30.65
C GLU A 214 -29.89 20.64 30.40
N ASN A 215 -30.22 21.54 29.48
CA ASN A 215 -31.61 21.85 29.11
C ASN A 215 -32.30 20.65 28.47
N ILE A 216 -31.60 19.85 27.67
CA ILE A 216 -32.12 18.61 27.09
C ILE A 216 -32.46 17.61 28.21
N LEU A 217 -31.61 17.46 29.21
CA LEU A 217 -31.82 16.54 30.33
C LEU A 217 -32.97 17.02 31.23
N GLU A 218 -33.11 18.33 31.50
CA GLU A 218 -34.23 18.91 32.27
C GLU A 218 -35.58 18.72 31.57
N ASN A 219 -35.58 18.74 30.25
CA ASN A 219 -36.78 18.60 29.43
C ASN A 219 -36.97 17.21 28.81
N VAL A 220 -36.21 16.24 29.22
CA VAL A 220 -36.19 14.89 28.62
C VAL A 220 -37.59 14.24 28.54
N GLY A 221 -38.48 14.50 29.50
CA GLY A 221 -39.86 14.02 29.50
C GLY A 221 -40.75 14.65 28.42
N LYS A 222 -40.33 15.74 27.77
CA LYS A 222 -41.04 16.39 26.68
C LYS A 222 -40.55 15.90 25.30
N ILE A 223 -39.43 15.17 25.25
CA ILE A 223 -38.87 14.62 24.01
C ILE A 223 -39.68 13.39 23.62
N PRO A 224 -40.33 13.40 22.43
CA PRO A 224 -41.27 12.33 22.08
C PRO A 224 -40.55 10.99 21.74
N GLY A 225 -41.23 9.89 22.12
CA GLY A 225 -40.85 8.54 21.77
C GLY A 225 -39.63 8.00 22.55
N LYS A 226 -39.05 6.92 22.03
CA LYS A 226 -37.92 6.22 22.69
C LYS A 226 -36.63 7.03 22.80
N GLN A 227 -36.56 8.25 22.22
CA GLN A 227 -35.39 9.11 22.31
C GLN A 227 -35.24 9.72 23.69
N GLY A 228 -36.33 10.23 24.27
CA GLY A 228 -36.32 10.75 25.67
C GLY A 228 -35.89 9.71 26.69
N GLU A 229 -36.45 8.49 26.62
CA GLU A 229 -36.06 7.38 27.49
C GLU A 229 -34.54 7.03 27.37
N LYS A 230 -34.01 6.99 26.17
CA LYS A 230 -32.59 6.72 25.95
C LYS A 230 -31.68 7.82 26.50
N ILE A 231 -32.02 9.08 26.31
CA ILE A 231 -31.26 10.22 26.83
C ILE A 231 -31.32 10.21 28.38
N ALA A 232 -32.49 9.97 28.96
CA ALA A 232 -32.63 9.86 30.41
C ALA A 232 -31.81 8.72 31.02
N GLY A 233 -31.83 7.54 30.39
CA GLY A 233 -31.02 6.38 30.80
C GLY A 233 -29.51 6.56 30.59
N TRP A 234 -29.05 7.58 29.80
CA TRP A 234 -27.66 7.86 29.47
C TRP A 234 -27.15 9.17 30.09
N ALA A 235 -27.89 9.74 31.06
CA ALA A 235 -27.65 11.09 31.55
C ALA A 235 -26.24 11.32 32.11
N ASP A 236 -25.71 10.38 32.88
CA ASP A 236 -24.37 10.54 33.49
C ASP A 236 -23.28 10.41 32.46
N ASN A 237 -23.39 9.46 31.51
CA ASN A 237 -22.47 9.33 30.39
C ASN A 237 -22.52 10.55 29.48
N LEU A 238 -23.68 11.16 29.30
CA LEU A 238 -23.83 12.37 28.47
C LEU A 238 -23.16 13.60 29.14
N ARG A 239 -23.26 13.73 30.47
CA ARG A 239 -22.51 14.77 31.22
C ARG A 239 -21.00 14.53 31.13
N LEU A 240 -20.57 13.27 31.22
CA LEU A 240 -19.17 12.89 31.03
C LEU A 240 -18.70 13.20 29.61
N ALA A 241 -19.45 12.79 28.59
CA ALA A 241 -19.16 13.09 27.20
C ALA A 241 -19.01 14.60 26.95
N LYS A 242 -19.91 15.43 27.48
CA LYS A 242 -19.81 16.87 27.39
C LYS A 242 -18.52 17.42 28.01
N ARG A 243 -18.12 16.91 29.17
CA ARG A 243 -16.84 17.30 29.81
C ARG A 243 -15.64 16.93 28.95
N LEU A 244 -15.66 15.76 28.30
CA LEU A 244 -14.57 15.27 27.46
C LEU A 244 -14.46 16.03 26.11
N THR A 245 -15.61 16.40 25.52
CA THR A 245 -15.66 17.14 24.24
C THR A 245 -15.44 18.66 24.41
N THR A 246 -15.49 19.17 25.65
CA THR A 246 -15.27 20.60 25.91
C THR A 246 -13.78 20.90 25.90
N ILE A 247 -13.36 21.84 25.05
CA ILE A 247 -11.98 22.37 25.01
C ILE A 247 -11.79 23.31 26.23
N CYS A 248 -10.70 23.06 26.97
CA CYS A 248 -10.33 23.88 28.13
C CYS A 248 -9.78 25.24 27.67
N LEU A 249 -10.28 26.34 28.30
CA LEU A 249 -9.85 27.71 27.96
C LEU A 249 -9.01 28.34 29.06
N ASP A 250 -8.68 27.59 30.10
CA ASP A 250 -7.97 28.06 31.30
C ASP A 250 -6.60 27.36 31.44
N VAL A 251 -5.94 27.03 30.30
CA VAL A 251 -4.58 26.48 30.32
C VAL A 251 -3.62 27.52 30.94
N PRO A 252 -2.69 27.13 31.83
CA PRO A 252 -1.75 28.05 32.47
C PRO A 252 -0.63 28.49 31.51
N ILE A 253 -1.03 29.06 30.38
CA ILE A 253 -0.12 29.63 29.38
C ILE A 253 -0.38 31.15 29.25
N PRO A 254 0.61 32.02 29.44
CA PRO A 254 0.45 33.44 29.24
C PRO A 254 0.32 33.77 27.75
N PHE A 255 -0.45 34.86 27.43
CA PHE A 255 -0.42 35.46 26.10
C PHE A 255 0.57 36.63 26.10
N ARG A 256 1.71 36.46 25.41
CA ARG A 256 2.71 37.50 25.20
C ARG A 256 3.02 37.53 23.70
N GLU A 257 3.01 38.75 23.12
CA GLU A 257 3.32 38.92 21.70
C GLU A 257 4.74 38.39 21.36
N GLU A 258 5.70 38.62 22.25
CA GLU A 258 7.10 38.18 22.17
C GLU A 258 7.24 36.66 22.07
N ASP A 259 6.39 35.89 22.76
CA ASP A 259 6.39 34.43 22.76
C ASP A 259 5.79 33.82 21.48
N LEU A 260 5.13 34.64 20.63
CA LEU A 260 4.46 34.19 19.39
C LEU A 260 5.02 34.93 18.15
N THR A 261 6.02 35.78 18.34
CA THR A 261 6.65 36.52 17.24
C THR A 261 7.65 35.60 16.53
N VAL A 262 7.53 35.51 15.21
CA VAL A 262 8.49 34.75 14.36
C VAL A 262 9.70 35.64 14.10
N CYS A 263 10.90 35.16 14.48
CA CYS A 263 12.15 35.86 14.19
C CYS A 263 12.76 35.38 12.86
N ASP A 264 13.91 35.98 12.49
CA ASP A 264 14.63 35.56 11.27
C ASP A 264 15.14 34.11 11.42
N PRO A 265 14.94 33.28 10.39
CA PRO A 265 15.29 31.87 10.46
C PRO A 265 16.81 31.63 10.48
N HIS A 266 17.25 30.62 11.19
CA HIS A 266 18.63 30.14 11.23
C HIS A 266 18.99 29.40 9.94
N ILE A 267 19.40 30.12 8.91
CA ILE A 267 19.60 29.60 7.53
C ILE A 267 20.57 28.41 7.49
N ASP A 268 21.68 28.43 8.24
CA ASP A 268 22.67 27.35 8.24
C ASP A 268 22.12 26.07 8.89
N GLN A 269 21.33 26.20 9.94
CA GLN A 269 20.65 25.04 10.58
C GLN A 269 19.60 24.45 9.65
N LEU A 270 18.78 25.30 9.00
CA LEU A 270 17.81 24.86 7.99
C LEU A 270 18.48 24.14 6.82
N ARG A 271 19.62 24.67 6.35
CA ARG A 271 20.40 24.05 5.28
C ARG A 271 20.89 22.65 5.68
N GLY A 272 21.38 22.49 6.92
CA GLY A 272 21.79 21.18 7.46
C GLY A 272 20.62 20.20 7.53
N ILE A 273 19.47 20.60 8.09
CA ILE A 273 18.28 19.75 8.21
C ILE A 273 17.70 19.38 6.83
N PHE A 274 17.63 20.33 5.89
CA PHE A 274 17.12 20.04 4.54
C PHE A 274 18.08 19.18 3.71
N ALA A 275 19.40 19.23 4.00
CA ALA A 275 20.36 18.30 3.41
C ALA A 275 20.18 16.87 3.94
N GLU A 276 19.95 16.69 5.26
CA GLU A 276 19.63 15.38 5.87
C GLU A 276 18.33 14.78 5.28
N LEU A 277 17.35 15.63 4.97
CA LEU A 277 16.04 15.23 4.44
C LEU A 277 15.99 15.11 2.91
N ASP A 278 17.06 15.44 2.19
CA ASP A 278 17.15 15.53 0.73
C ASP A 278 16.16 16.56 0.10
N PHE A 279 15.84 17.65 0.80
CA PHE A 279 14.88 18.67 0.35
C PHE A 279 15.52 19.70 -0.57
N LYS A 280 15.92 19.30 -1.77
CA LYS A 280 16.61 20.15 -2.76
C LYS A 280 15.85 21.44 -3.10
N ALA A 281 14.51 21.37 -3.23
CA ALA A 281 13.68 22.52 -3.51
C ALA A 281 13.75 23.58 -2.41
N PHE A 282 13.68 23.18 -1.15
CA PHE A 282 13.79 24.11 -0.01
C PHE A 282 15.21 24.66 0.16
N MET A 283 16.23 23.90 -0.17
CA MET A 283 17.61 24.37 -0.17
C MET A 283 17.84 25.47 -1.20
N ASN A 284 17.31 25.34 -2.41
CA ASN A 284 17.41 26.38 -3.44
C ASN A 284 16.68 27.67 -3.01
N ASP A 285 15.55 27.54 -2.34
CA ASP A 285 14.81 28.69 -1.82
C ASP A 285 15.57 29.45 -0.72
N LEU A 286 16.36 28.75 0.13
CA LEU A 286 17.16 29.38 1.17
C LEU A 286 18.29 30.26 0.60
N THR A 287 18.79 29.94 -0.60
CA THR A 287 19.80 30.73 -1.30
C THR A 287 19.24 32.09 -1.73
N ASN A 288 17.94 32.20 -1.90
CA ASN A 288 17.24 33.45 -2.30
C ASN A 288 16.75 34.28 -1.09
N LEU A 289 16.85 33.75 0.14
CA LEU A 289 16.39 34.40 1.39
C LEU A 289 17.55 34.98 2.25
N ALA A 290 18.80 34.75 1.87
CA ALA A 290 19.92 35.40 2.57
C ALA A 290 19.83 36.90 2.40
N PRO A 291 19.80 37.73 3.49
CA PRO A 291 19.85 39.17 3.39
C PRO A 291 21.15 39.54 2.65
N ALA A 292 21.04 40.41 1.67
CA ALA A 292 22.21 41.03 1.08
C ALA A 292 22.83 41.92 2.16
N GLU A 293 23.86 41.46 2.86
CA GLU A 293 24.73 42.38 3.59
C GLU A 293 25.26 43.38 2.60
N PRO A 294 25.24 44.72 2.94
CA PRO A 294 25.88 45.69 2.10
C PRO A 294 27.39 45.48 2.18
N LEU A 295 27.93 44.80 1.16
CA LEU A 295 29.37 44.74 0.94
C LEU A 295 29.88 46.11 0.60
N PRO A 296 31.02 46.57 1.17
CA PRO A 296 31.63 47.84 0.82
C PRO A 296 31.98 47.87 -0.66
N GLU A 297 31.71 48.99 -1.30
CA GLU A 297 31.97 49.22 -2.72
C GLU A 297 33.46 49.08 -3.03
N GLY A 298 33.76 47.95 -3.72
CA GLY A 298 35.06 47.65 -4.34
C GLY A 298 35.18 46.17 -4.64
N PRO A 299 35.76 45.74 -5.61
CA PRO A 299 35.59 45.49 -7.03
C PRO A 299 34.68 44.30 -7.35
N ARG A 300 33.43 44.56 -7.62
CA ARG A 300 32.45 43.52 -8.07
C ARG A 300 32.71 42.99 -9.48
N GLN A 301 33.47 43.69 -10.29
CA GLN A 301 33.75 43.25 -11.68
C GLN A 301 34.81 42.13 -11.77
N GLU A 302 35.79 42.08 -10.90
CA GLU A 302 36.85 41.08 -10.97
C GLU A 302 36.40 39.71 -10.45
N ALA A 303 35.58 39.64 -9.41
CA ALA A 303 35.09 38.38 -8.86
C ALA A 303 34.05 37.67 -9.77
N GLN A 304 33.20 38.43 -10.43
CA GLN A 304 32.28 37.90 -11.41
C GLN A 304 33.01 37.42 -12.70
N THR A 305 34.06 38.11 -13.11
CA THR A 305 34.90 37.67 -14.24
C THR A 305 35.67 36.43 -13.90
N GLN A 306 36.23 36.30 -12.70
CA GLN A 306 36.94 35.08 -12.25
C GLN A 306 36.01 33.89 -12.09
N LEU A 307 34.78 34.04 -11.55
CA LEU A 307 33.80 32.97 -11.45
C LEU A 307 33.30 32.51 -12.84
N ALA A 308 33.12 33.46 -13.76
CA ALA A 308 32.75 33.14 -15.16
C ALA A 308 33.87 32.45 -15.90
N GLU A 309 35.14 32.84 -15.65
CA GLU A 309 36.31 32.19 -16.22
C GLU A 309 36.56 30.79 -15.63
N MET A 310 36.36 30.59 -14.31
CA MET A 310 36.40 29.27 -13.68
C MET A 310 35.28 28.33 -14.20
N ALA A 311 34.09 28.85 -14.40
CA ALA A 311 32.98 28.08 -14.99
C ALA A 311 33.27 27.72 -16.47
N ARG A 312 33.84 28.64 -17.24
CA ARG A 312 34.32 28.38 -18.64
C ARG A 312 35.49 27.39 -18.67
N ALA A 313 36.41 27.48 -17.73
CA ALA A 313 37.55 26.56 -17.63
C ALA A 313 37.10 25.13 -17.24
N LYS A 314 36.13 25.00 -16.29
CA LYS A 314 35.53 23.69 -15.97
C LYS A 314 34.72 23.09 -17.12
N SER A 315 34.01 23.92 -17.88
CA SER A 315 33.30 23.47 -19.08
C SER A 315 34.25 23.05 -20.22
N ALA A 316 35.39 23.78 -20.40
CA ALA A 316 36.42 23.44 -21.35
C ALA A 316 37.19 22.16 -20.99
N ALA A 317 37.45 21.94 -19.69
CA ALA A 317 38.07 20.73 -19.17
C ALA A 317 37.15 19.50 -19.31
N ALA A 318 35.86 19.67 -19.07
CA ALA A 318 34.86 18.61 -19.27
C ALA A 318 34.70 18.25 -20.76
N LYS A 319 34.69 19.27 -21.65
CA LYS A 319 34.72 19.02 -23.11
C LYS A 319 35.99 18.36 -23.59
N LYS A 320 37.15 18.66 -23.01
CA LYS A 320 38.44 18.07 -23.35
C LYS A 320 38.55 16.63 -22.84
N ALA A 321 37.94 16.29 -21.69
CA ALA A 321 37.86 14.94 -21.17
C ALA A 321 36.89 14.06 -21.99
N ALA A 322 35.76 14.62 -22.46
CA ALA A 322 34.80 13.91 -23.32
C ALA A 322 35.37 13.63 -24.72
N LEU A 323 36.26 14.49 -25.24
CA LEU A 323 36.95 14.30 -26.53
C LEU A 323 38.12 13.31 -26.44
N ALA A 324 38.67 13.04 -25.24
CA ALA A 324 39.80 12.11 -25.07
C ALA A 324 39.38 10.65 -24.89
N GLY A 325 38.06 10.38 -24.74
CA GLY A 325 37.49 9.04 -24.48
C GLY A 325 36.91 8.32 -25.67
N GLN A 326 36.92 8.90 -26.88
CA GLN A 326 36.37 8.25 -28.07
C GLN A 326 37.46 7.96 -29.09
N GLY A 327 38.18 6.88 -28.90
CA GLY A 327 38.99 6.23 -29.90
C GLY A 327 38.19 5.07 -30.51
N ASN A 328 37.59 5.25 -31.69
CA ASN A 328 37.02 4.16 -32.45
C ASN A 328 38.11 3.41 -33.19
N LEU A 329 38.11 2.09 -33.11
CA LEU A 329 39.05 1.18 -33.67
C LEU A 329 38.91 0.97 -35.20
N PHE A 330 37.95 1.61 -35.84
CA PHE A 330 37.75 1.58 -37.29
C PHE A 330 37.49 3.00 -37.81
N GLY A 331 38.44 3.47 -38.63
CA GLY A 331 38.48 4.84 -39.09
C GLY A 331 37.48 5.17 -40.19
N ASP A 332 36.34 5.75 -39.79
CA ASP A 332 35.47 6.50 -40.70
C ASP A 332 35.29 7.94 -40.21
N PRO A 333 35.19 8.95 -41.12
CA PRO A 333 35.23 10.35 -40.72
C PRO A 333 33.95 10.82 -40.07
N VAL A 334 34.08 11.43 -38.88
CA VAL A 334 32.97 12.03 -38.15
C VAL A 334 32.52 13.31 -38.84
N VAL A 335 31.26 13.35 -39.23
CA VAL A 335 30.58 14.59 -39.70
C VAL A 335 30.26 15.45 -38.48
N PRO A 336 30.59 16.74 -38.44
CA PRO A 336 30.25 17.61 -37.30
C PRO A 336 28.74 17.85 -37.21
N LEU A 337 28.18 17.63 -36.04
CA LEU A 337 26.83 18.06 -35.70
C LEU A 337 26.74 19.59 -35.64
N PRO A 338 25.64 20.19 -36.12
CA PRO A 338 25.46 21.65 -36.08
C PRO A 338 25.37 22.13 -34.60
N ALA A 339 25.92 23.35 -34.41
CA ALA A 339 25.95 24.00 -33.09
C ALA A 339 24.53 24.16 -32.54
N ALA A 340 24.35 23.82 -31.29
CA ALA A 340 23.11 24.03 -30.55
C ALA A 340 22.75 25.52 -30.56
N GLN A 341 21.61 25.88 -31.14
CA GLN A 341 21.02 27.20 -31.02
C GLN A 341 20.63 27.45 -29.59
N GLU A 342 20.95 28.64 -29.07
CA GLU A 342 20.41 29.11 -27.79
C GLU A 342 18.90 29.32 -27.96
N VAL A 343 18.10 28.54 -27.25
CA VAL A 343 16.65 28.70 -27.21
C VAL A 343 16.33 29.96 -26.38
N PRO A 344 15.52 30.90 -26.88
CA PRO A 344 15.18 32.12 -26.17
C PRO A 344 14.42 31.81 -24.87
N VAL A 345 14.66 32.58 -23.81
CA VAL A 345 14.01 32.38 -22.46
C VAL A 345 12.48 32.42 -22.56
N ALA A 346 11.90 33.07 -23.56
CA ALA A 346 10.49 33.08 -23.86
C ALA A 346 9.93 31.72 -24.30
N GLU A 347 10.75 30.87 -24.99
CA GLU A 347 10.35 29.51 -25.38
C GLU A 347 10.39 28.56 -24.16
N LEU A 348 11.34 28.72 -23.24
CA LEU A 348 11.38 27.97 -21.97
C LEU A 348 10.24 28.34 -21.02
N GLN A 349 9.76 29.59 -21.06
CA GLN A 349 8.55 30.00 -20.34
C GLN A 349 7.29 29.48 -21.02
N ALA A 350 7.22 29.42 -22.34
CA ALA A 350 6.12 28.82 -23.07
C ALA A 350 6.08 27.28 -22.90
N GLU A 351 7.23 26.60 -22.78
CA GLU A 351 7.29 25.17 -22.44
C GLU A 351 6.91 24.90 -20.96
N ALA A 352 7.18 25.81 -20.04
CA ALA A 352 6.77 25.71 -18.65
C ALA A 352 5.26 25.95 -18.46
N GLU A 353 4.64 26.78 -19.31
CA GLU A 353 3.18 26.97 -19.37
C GLU A 353 2.48 25.83 -20.15
N ALA A 354 3.17 25.09 -21.01
CA ALA A 354 2.66 23.95 -21.77
C ALA A 354 2.63 22.62 -20.98
N MET A 355 3.07 22.59 -19.72
CA MET A 355 3.01 21.42 -18.85
C MET A 355 1.71 21.32 -18.03
N GLN A 356 0.63 21.87 -18.52
CA GLN A 356 -0.69 21.65 -17.95
C GLN A 356 -1.27 20.37 -18.59
N PHE A 357 -1.56 19.31 -17.76
CA PHE A 357 -2.21 18.10 -18.26
C PHE A 357 -3.47 18.46 -19.05
N ARG A 358 -3.71 17.79 -20.18
CA ARG A 358 -5.01 17.80 -20.82
C ARG A 358 -6.05 17.17 -19.91
N THR A 359 -7.29 17.61 -20.00
CA THR A 359 -8.43 17.07 -19.21
C THR A 359 -9.64 16.99 -20.14
N ALA A 360 -10.73 16.34 -19.71
CA ALA A 360 -12.01 16.35 -20.42
C ALA A 360 -12.48 17.78 -20.76
N GLN A 361 -12.25 18.73 -19.87
CA GLN A 361 -12.66 20.13 -20.08
C GLN A 361 -11.82 20.86 -21.13
N THR A 362 -10.57 20.45 -21.34
CA THR A 362 -9.63 21.11 -22.29
C THR A 362 -9.46 20.35 -23.60
N THR A 363 -9.99 19.14 -23.69
CA THR A 363 -9.84 18.25 -24.85
C THR A 363 -11.20 18.07 -25.53
N PRO A 364 -11.37 18.46 -26.81
CA PRO A 364 -12.62 18.18 -27.53
C PRO A 364 -12.88 16.66 -27.62
N HIS A 365 -14.07 16.22 -27.26
CA HIS A 365 -14.49 14.82 -27.30
C HIS A 365 -15.98 14.72 -27.63
N GLU A 366 -16.43 13.51 -28.00
CA GLU A 366 -17.80 13.18 -28.32
C GLU A 366 -18.23 11.97 -27.49
N TYR A 367 -18.81 12.22 -26.32
CA TYR A 367 -19.31 11.19 -25.41
C TYR A 367 -20.83 11.15 -25.46
N THR A 368 -21.37 10.03 -25.92
CA THR A 368 -22.79 9.88 -26.23
C THR A 368 -23.50 9.02 -25.19
N LEU A 369 -24.60 9.52 -24.62
CA LEU A 369 -25.50 8.73 -23.77
C LEU A 369 -26.42 7.89 -24.65
N VAL A 370 -26.48 6.59 -24.34
CA VAL A 370 -27.41 5.67 -25.00
C VAL A 370 -28.69 5.56 -24.17
N GLU A 371 -29.79 6.09 -24.69
CA GLU A 371 -31.05 6.25 -23.93
C GLU A 371 -32.08 5.14 -24.23
N SER A 372 -31.83 4.26 -25.19
CA SER A 372 -32.78 3.23 -25.58
C SER A 372 -32.14 1.96 -26.16
N ALA A 373 -32.88 0.84 -26.09
CA ALA A 373 -32.47 -0.41 -26.70
C ALA A 373 -32.27 -0.31 -28.24
N ALA A 374 -32.98 0.58 -28.90
CA ALA A 374 -32.82 0.82 -30.34
C ALA A 374 -31.45 1.47 -30.63
N GLN A 375 -31.09 2.52 -29.90
CA GLN A 375 -29.80 3.15 -30.02
C GLN A 375 -28.65 2.18 -29.61
N LEU A 376 -28.88 1.35 -28.57
CA LEU A 376 -27.91 0.33 -28.18
C LEU A 376 -27.62 -0.66 -29.31
N ARG A 377 -28.64 -1.12 -30.02
CA ARG A 377 -28.46 -1.99 -31.20
C ARG A 377 -27.65 -1.30 -32.31
N GLU A 378 -27.87 0.00 -32.53
CA GLU A 378 -27.10 0.79 -33.50
C GLU A 378 -25.62 0.91 -33.06
N VAL A 379 -25.36 1.19 -31.79
CA VAL A 379 -24.02 1.24 -31.22
C VAL A 379 -23.33 -0.11 -31.34
N VAL A 380 -23.97 -1.21 -30.95
CA VAL A 380 -23.42 -2.57 -31.06
C VAL A 380 -23.08 -2.90 -32.52
N ALA A 381 -23.96 -2.54 -33.46
CA ALA A 381 -23.72 -2.73 -34.91
C ALA A 381 -22.57 -1.85 -35.43
N ALA A 382 -22.37 -0.66 -34.87
CA ALA A 382 -21.25 0.22 -35.22
C ALA A 382 -19.92 -0.32 -34.65
N VAL A 383 -19.87 -0.64 -33.37
CA VAL A 383 -18.69 -1.20 -32.67
C VAL A 383 -18.28 -2.53 -33.30
N GLY A 384 -19.22 -3.41 -33.66
CA GLY A 384 -18.96 -4.71 -34.27
C GLY A 384 -18.28 -4.66 -35.66
N ARG A 385 -18.11 -3.48 -36.27
CA ARG A 385 -17.36 -3.30 -37.52
C ARG A 385 -15.85 -3.15 -37.29
N TYR A 386 -15.45 -2.89 -36.06
CA TYR A 386 -14.03 -2.68 -35.69
C TYR A 386 -13.40 -4.01 -35.26
N PRO A 387 -12.09 -4.19 -35.47
CA PRO A 387 -11.38 -5.39 -35.04
C PRO A 387 -11.17 -5.47 -33.55
N GLU A 388 -11.33 -4.38 -32.84
CA GLU A 388 -11.19 -4.24 -31.40
C GLU A 388 -12.04 -3.11 -30.84
N PHE A 389 -12.44 -3.19 -29.59
CA PHE A 389 -13.11 -2.12 -28.85
C PHE A 389 -12.67 -2.11 -27.39
N CYS A 390 -12.67 -0.93 -26.78
CA CYS A 390 -12.50 -0.74 -25.36
C CYS A 390 -13.83 -0.73 -24.65
N PHE A 391 -13.87 -1.27 -23.43
CA PHE A 391 -15.03 -1.25 -22.57
C PHE A 391 -14.63 -1.09 -21.11
N ASP A 392 -15.54 -0.58 -20.32
CA ASP A 392 -15.45 -0.48 -18.87
C ASP A 392 -16.84 -0.63 -18.25
N THR A 393 -16.95 -1.21 -17.03
CA THR A 393 -18.22 -1.41 -16.35
C THR A 393 -18.32 -0.61 -15.07
N GLU A 394 -19.42 0.12 -14.91
CA GLU A 394 -19.78 0.81 -13.69
C GLU A 394 -20.69 -0.06 -12.81
N THR A 395 -20.38 -0.12 -11.52
CA THR A 395 -21.12 -0.94 -10.55
C THR A 395 -21.47 -0.15 -9.28
N THR A 396 -22.39 -0.68 -8.48
CA THR A 396 -22.76 -0.06 -7.19
C THR A 396 -21.67 -0.20 -6.12
N GLY A 397 -20.71 -1.11 -6.32
CA GLY A 397 -19.59 -1.36 -5.43
C GLY A 397 -18.68 -2.47 -5.96
N PHE A 398 -17.82 -3.02 -5.13
CA PHE A 398 -16.80 -4.00 -5.51
C PHE A 398 -17.14 -5.45 -5.13
N ASP A 399 -18.27 -5.71 -4.51
CA ASP A 399 -18.72 -7.07 -4.20
C ASP A 399 -19.44 -7.68 -5.41
N ILE A 400 -18.67 -8.45 -6.18
CA ILE A 400 -19.15 -9.09 -7.41
C ILE A 400 -20.46 -9.88 -7.21
N PHE A 401 -20.73 -10.39 -6.01
CA PHE A 401 -21.91 -11.23 -5.77
C PHE A 401 -23.15 -10.44 -5.35
N ASN A 402 -22.98 -9.29 -4.73
CA ASN A 402 -24.05 -8.50 -4.15
C ASN A 402 -24.29 -7.18 -4.90
N ASP A 403 -23.24 -6.61 -5.51
CA ASP A 403 -23.36 -5.38 -6.27
C ASP A 403 -23.91 -5.63 -7.69
N ARG A 404 -24.50 -4.61 -8.27
CA ARG A 404 -25.11 -4.69 -9.60
C ARG A 404 -24.40 -3.76 -10.59
N ILE A 405 -24.48 -4.09 -11.84
CA ILE A 405 -24.04 -3.21 -12.92
C ILE A 405 -24.93 -1.95 -12.96
N VAL A 406 -24.32 -0.81 -13.15
CA VAL A 406 -24.94 0.51 -13.31
C VAL A 406 -24.83 1.00 -14.74
N GLY A 407 -23.74 0.65 -15.43
CA GLY A 407 -23.53 1.05 -16.80
C GLY A 407 -22.37 0.33 -17.48
N LEU A 408 -22.30 0.50 -18.79
CA LEU A 408 -21.26 -0.01 -19.66
C LEU A 408 -20.80 1.12 -20.57
N SER A 409 -19.52 1.38 -20.64
CA SER A 409 -18.93 2.29 -21.62
C SER A 409 -18.23 1.53 -22.73
N LEU A 410 -18.22 2.11 -23.92
CA LEU A 410 -17.65 1.52 -25.14
C LEU A 410 -16.89 2.60 -25.92
N ALA A 411 -15.68 2.28 -26.42
CA ALA A 411 -14.90 3.15 -27.29
C ALA A 411 -14.20 2.35 -28.40
N VAL A 412 -14.12 2.91 -29.62
CA VAL A 412 -13.42 2.31 -30.79
C VAL A 412 -12.45 3.28 -31.46
N GLU A 413 -12.61 4.57 -31.23
CA GLU A 413 -11.76 5.65 -31.74
C GLU A 413 -11.43 6.61 -30.61
N PRO A 414 -10.22 7.19 -30.54
CA PRO A 414 -9.88 8.22 -29.58
C PRO A 414 -10.86 9.40 -29.58
N PHE A 415 -11.17 9.89 -28.38
CA PHE A 415 -12.09 11.01 -28.12
C PHE A 415 -13.56 10.77 -28.49
N LYS A 416 -13.94 9.49 -28.73
CA LYS A 416 -15.32 9.09 -28.97
C LYS A 416 -15.67 7.86 -28.17
N ALA A 417 -16.71 7.96 -27.36
CA ALA A 417 -17.21 6.85 -26.56
C ALA A 417 -18.70 6.92 -26.35
N TRP A 418 -19.29 5.80 -25.99
CA TRP A 418 -20.69 5.66 -25.61
C TRP A 418 -20.79 5.20 -24.17
N TYR A 419 -21.75 5.74 -23.46
CA TYR A 419 -22.14 5.25 -22.14
C TYR A 419 -23.58 4.70 -22.21
N VAL A 420 -23.75 3.48 -21.75
CA VAL A 420 -25.01 2.74 -21.70
C VAL A 420 -25.43 2.56 -20.25
N PRO A 421 -26.40 3.30 -19.71
CA PRO A 421 -26.87 3.10 -18.34
C PRO A 421 -27.71 1.81 -18.26
N PHE A 422 -27.35 0.93 -17.32
CA PHE A 422 -28.06 -0.32 -17.04
C PHE A 422 -29.05 -0.09 -15.91
N LEU A 423 -30.27 0.32 -16.25
CA LEU A 423 -31.35 0.36 -15.29
C LEU A 423 -31.82 -1.08 -15.00
N GLU A 424 -32.19 -1.36 -13.76
CA GLU A 424 -32.55 -2.71 -13.29
C GLU A 424 -33.58 -3.40 -14.20
N LYS A 425 -34.61 -2.65 -14.68
CA LYS A 425 -35.66 -3.15 -15.60
C LYS A 425 -35.12 -3.46 -17.00
N ASP A 426 -34.10 -2.78 -17.47
CA ASP A 426 -33.57 -2.84 -18.84
C ASP A 426 -32.37 -3.79 -18.95
N THR A 427 -31.75 -4.13 -17.81
CA THR A 427 -30.53 -4.96 -17.73
C THR A 427 -30.63 -6.28 -18.49
N PRO A 428 -31.71 -7.09 -18.39
CA PRO A 428 -31.81 -8.35 -19.14
C PRO A 428 -31.84 -8.14 -20.67
N GLU A 429 -32.56 -7.13 -21.17
CA GLU A 429 -32.59 -6.84 -22.59
C GLU A 429 -31.25 -6.30 -23.09
N TYR A 430 -30.62 -5.41 -22.34
CA TYR A 430 -29.34 -4.80 -22.72
C TYR A 430 -28.23 -5.83 -22.74
N ALA A 431 -28.21 -6.76 -21.77
CA ALA A 431 -27.26 -7.87 -21.74
C ALA A 431 -27.35 -8.73 -23.00
N GLU A 432 -28.58 -9.04 -23.45
CA GLU A 432 -28.77 -9.82 -24.69
C GLU A 432 -28.34 -9.05 -25.94
N ILE A 433 -28.50 -7.72 -25.96
CA ILE A 433 -28.06 -6.89 -27.10
C ILE A 433 -26.57 -6.83 -27.21
N VAL A 434 -25.85 -6.69 -26.08
CA VAL A 434 -24.38 -6.56 -26.09
C VAL A 434 -23.67 -7.90 -26.18
N ARG A 435 -24.30 -9.02 -25.75
CA ARG A 435 -23.70 -10.36 -25.70
C ARG A 435 -22.94 -10.73 -26.98
N PRO A 436 -23.53 -10.60 -28.21
CA PRO A 436 -22.83 -11.00 -29.44
C PRO A 436 -21.50 -10.27 -29.64
N LEU A 437 -21.37 -9.03 -29.16
CA LEU A 437 -20.15 -8.24 -29.27
C LEU A 437 -19.02 -8.81 -28.40
N PHE A 438 -19.35 -9.22 -27.16
CA PHE A 438 -18.38 -9.78 -26.23
C PHE A 438 -18.01 -11.24 -26.57
N GLU A 439 -18.93 -12.00 -27.13
CA GLU A 439 -18.73 -13.42 -27.44
C GLU A 439 -18.13 -13.67 -28.85
N ASP A 440 -17.98 -12.62 -29.67
CA ASP A 440 -17.30 -12.76 -30.97
C ASP A 440 -15.78 -12.89 -30.77
N GLU A 441 -15.22 -14.05 -31.13
CA GLU A 441 -13.79 -14.36 -31.02
C GLU A 441 -12.91 -13.53 -31.95
N LYS A 442 -13.48 -12.92 -32.97
CA LYS A 442 -12.73 -12.12 -33.97
C LYS A 442 -12.47 -10.69 -33.52
N ILE A 443 -13.26 -10.20 -32.58
CA ILE A 443 -13.16 -8.84 -32.07
C ILE A 443 -12.36 -8.88 -30.76
N ALA A 444 -11.27 -8.15 -30.69
CA ALA A 444 -10.49 -8.03 -29.47
C ALA A 444 -11.13 -7.04 -28.49
N LYS A 445 -10.97 -7.30 -27.18
CA LYS A 445 -11.50 -6.47 -26.10
C LYS A 445 -10.35 -5.77 -25.38
N ILE A 446 -10.51 -4.50 -25.12
CA ILE A 446 -9.53 -3.66 -24.43
C ILE A 446 -10.17 -3.19 -23.12
N GLY A 447 -9.41 -3.17 -22.03
CA GLY A 447 -9.85 -2.63 -20.75
C GLY A 447 -8.71 -2.41 -19.77
N GLN A 448 -9.04 -1.91 -18.61
CA GLN A 448 -8.11 -1.68 -17.51
C GLN A 448 -8.49 -2.56 -16.32
N ASN A 449 -7.68 -3.55 -15.93
CA ASN A 449 -8.03 -4.55 -14.91
C ASN A 449 -9.28 -5.35 -15.29
N ILE A 450 -9.30 -5.81 -16.52
CA ILE A 450 -10.42 -6.51 -17.19
C ILE A 450 -11.02 -7.67 -16.36
N LYS A 451 -10.26 -8.24 -15.47
CA LYS A 451 -10.72 -9.35 -14.62
C LYS A 451 -11.99 -9.00 -13.85
N PHE A 452 -12.10 -7.77 -13.32
CA PHE A 452 -13.29 -7.31 -12.61
C PHE A 452 -14.50 -7.25 -13.55
N ASP A 453 -14.36 -6.60 -14.68
CA ASP A 453 -15.42 -6.45 -15.69
C ASP A 453 -15.87 -7.79 -16.26
N LEU A 454 -14.92 -8.71 -16.48
CA LEU A 454 -15.19 -10.08 -16.91
C LEU A 454 -16.10 -10.80 -15.90
N MET A 455 -15.84 -10.65 -14.60
CA MET A 455 -16.68 -11.25 -13.56
C MET A 455 -18.08 -10.59 -13.49
N VAL A 456 -18.18 -9.27 -13.67
CA VAL A 456 -19.45 -8.54 -13.76
C VAL A 456 -20.28 -9.06 -14.96
N LEU A 457 -19.67 -9.17 -16.13
CA LEU A 457 -20.34 -9.65 -17.36
C LEU A 457 -20.77 -11.12 -17.25
N ARG A 458 -19.97 -11.98 -16.61
CA ARG A 458 -20.33 -13.38 -16.35
C ARG A 458 -21.61 -13.50 -15.51
N ARG A 459 -21.83 -12.60 -14.56
CA ARG A 459 -23.09 -12.59 -13.80
C ARG A 459 -24.32 -12.24 -14.67
N LEU A 460 -24.10 -11.51 -15.75
CA LEU A 460 -25.14 -11.25 -16.76
C LEU A 460 -25.27 -12.41 -17.78
N GLY A 461 -24.50 -13.49 -17.58
CA GLY A 461 -24.46 -14.63 -18.50
C GLY A 461 -23.67 -14.36 -19.78
N ILE A 462 -22.82 -13.33 -19.82
CA ILE A 462 -21.99 -12.95 -20.97
C ILE A 462 -20.58 -13.52 -20.78
N THR A 463 -20.07 -14.24 -21.78
CA THR A 463 -18.70 -14.77 -21.78
C THR A 463 -17.85 -13.95 -22.74
N ILE A 464 -16.77 -13.35 -22.24
CA ILE A 464 -15.80 -12.70 -23.11
C ILE A 464 -15.00 -13.76 -23.85
N ARG A 465 -14.97 -13.67 -25.20
CA ARG A 465 -14.20 -14.52 -26.09
C ARG A 465 -13.26 -13.69 -26.95
N GLY A 466 -12.27 -14.36 -27.53
CA GLY A 466 -11.24 -13.71 -28.33
C GLY A 466 -10.15 -13.09 -27.46
N ARG A 467 -9.28 -12.27 -28.07
CA ARG A 467 -8.15 -11.63 -27.39
C ARG A 467 -8.58 -10.50 -26.46
N MET A 468 -7.87 -10.37 -25.36
CA MET A 468 -8.02 -9.24 -24.42
C MET A 468 -6.73 -8.46 -24.29
N TYR A 469 -6.83 -7.14 -24.24
CA TYR A 469 -5.71 -6.23 -23.95
C TYR A 469 -5.99 -5.49 -22.64
N ASP A 470 -5.34 -5.91 -21.57
CA ASP A 470 -5.42 -5.26 -20.26
C ASP A 470 -4.26 -4.26 -20.11
N THR A 471 -4.59 -2.97 -20.06
CA THR A 471 -3.57 -1.90 -20.00
C THR A 471 -2.79 -1.91 -18.68
N MET A 472 -3.37 -2.38 -17.58
CA MET A 472 -2.68 -2.61 -16.32
C MET A 472 -1.58 -3.67 -16.48
N ILE A 473 -1.88 -4.79 -17.10
CA ILE A 473 -0.95 -5.90 -17.30
C ILE A 473 0.10 -5.55 -18.37
N LEU A 474 -0.30 -4.87 -19.45
CA LEU A 474 0.69 -4.36 -20.45
C LEU A 474 1.75 -3.49 -19.78
N HIS A 475 1.31 -2.52 -18.96
CA HIS A 475 2.26 -1.66 -18.27
C HIS A 475 3.06 -2.39 -17.19
N TYR A 476 2.47 -3.35 -16.49
CA TYR A 476 3.19 -4.18 -15.53
C TYR A 476 4.37 -4.93 -16.17
N LEU A 477 4.24 -5.41 -17.41
CA LEU A 477 5.35 -6.05 -18.14
C LEU A 477 6.44 -5.06 -18.56
N LEU A 478 6.10 -3.78 -18.78
CA LEU A 478 7.05 -2.72 -19.11
C LEU A 478 7.81 -2.20 -17.90
N ASP A 479 7.14 -2.06 -16.76
CA ASP A 479 7.71 -1.43 -15.55
C ASP A 479 7.02 -2.00 -14.28
N PRO A 480 7.43 -3.21 -13.81
CA PRO A 480 6.73 -3.93 -12.75
C PRO A 480 6.80 -3.28 -11.36
N GLU A 481 7.62 -2.26 -11.15
CA GLU A 481 7.80 -1.58 -9.86
C GLU A 481 7.03 -0.26 -9.74
N SER A 482 6.35 0.17 -10.80
CA SER A 482 5.59 1.43 -10.82
C SER A 482 4.09 1.23 -10.54
N ARG A 483 3.31 2.32 -10.60
CA ARG A 483 1.86 2.26 -10.46
C ARG A 483 1.23 1.90 -11.81
N HIS A 484 0.21 1.04 -11.77
CA HIS A 484 -0.46 0.53 -12.97
C HIS A 484 -1.93 0.98 -13.08
N ASN A 485 -2.40 1.90 -12.22
CA ASN A 485 -3.76 2.44 -12.32
C ASN A 485 -3.88 3.41 -13.49
N MET A 486 -5.05 3.48 -14.09
CA MET A 486 -5.34 4.26 -15.30
C MET A 486 -4.89 5.72 -15.19
N ASN A 487 -5.19 6.41 -14.08
CA ASN A 487 -4.82 7.81 -13.90
C ASN A 487 -3.30 8.04 -14.00
N ALA A 488 -2.51 7.22 -13.31
CA ALA A 488 -1.04 7.31 -13.36
C ALA A 488 -0.50 7.00 -14.76
N LEU A 489 -1.12 6.07 -15.48
CA LEU A 489 -0.76 5.74 -16.84
C LEU A 489 -1.12 6.87 -17.82
N ALA A 490 -2.31 7.44 -17.68
CA ALA A 490 -2.75 8.56 -18.52
C ALA A 490 -1.88 9.80 -18.33
N GLU A 491 -1.51 10.13 -17.09
CA GLU A 491 -0.57 11.22 -16.80
C GLU A 491 0.80 10.94 -17.46
N LYS A 492 1.33 9.72 -17.33
CA LYS A 492 2.67 9.35 -17.81
C LYS A 492 2.77 9.24 -19.34
N TYR A 493 1.79 8.61 -19.99
CA TYR A 493 1.86 8.23 -21.40
C TYR A 493 1.05 9.12 -22.33
N LEU A 494 -0.03 9.75 -21.82
CA LEU A 494 -0.93 10.58 -22.63
C LEU A 494 -0.84 12.07 -22.28
N ASN A 495 -0.10 12.46 -21.26
CA ASN A 495 -0.14 13.80 -20.68
C ASN A 495 -1.58 14.28 -20.43
N TYR A 496 -2.39 13.39 -19.85
CA TYR A 496 -3.82 13.57 -19.62
C TYR A 496 -4.17 13.23 -18.18
N LYS A 497 -4.98 14.07 -17.53
CA LYS A 497 -5.48 13.86 -16.18
C LYS A 497 -6.96 13.51 -16.23
N PRO A 498 -7.34 12.22 -16.03
CA PRO A 498 -8.72 11.79 -16.02
C PRO A 498 -9.53 12.36 -14.84
N ILE A 499 -10.84 12.29 -14.95
CA ILE A 499 -11.78 12.63 -13.89
C ILE A 499 -11.60 11.65 -12.73
N GLU A 500 -11.37 12.17 -11.52
CA GLU A 500 -11.26 11.31 -10.33
C GLU A 500 -12.66 10.86 -9.86
N ILE A 501 -12.86 9.56 -9.64
CA ILE A 501 -14.15 8.98 -9.19
C ILE A 501 -14.70 9.64 -7.93
N GLU A 502 -13.81 10.07 -7.03
CA GLU A 502 -14.23 10.75 -5.81
C GLU A 502 -14.89 12.11 -6.04
N THR A 503 -14.69 12.70 -7.22
CA THR A 503 -15.41 13.93 -7.61
C THR A 503 -16.88 13.67 -7.93
N LEU A 504 -17.23 12.43 -8.30
CA LEU A 504 -18.59 11.99 -8.59
C LEU A 504 -19.30 11.50 -7.34
N ILE A 505 -18.70 10.51 -6.66
CA ILE A 505 -19.34 9.77 -5.57
C ILE A 505 -18.96 10.31 -4.18
N GLY A 506 -17.96 11.19 -4.08
CA GLY A 506 -17.48 11.73 -2.79
C GLY A 506 -16.50 10.79 -2.08
N LYS A 507 -16.15 11.10 -0.83
CA LYS A 507 -15.16 10.36 -0.01
C LYS A 507 -15.70 9.92 1.36
N GLY A 508 -15.24 8.77 1.84
CA GLY A 508 -15.49 8.30 3.20
C GLY A 508 -16.93 7.87 3.47
N SER A 509 -17.44 8.06 4.69
CA SER A 509 -18.77 7.57 5.11
C SER A 509 -19.96 8.26 4.43
N LYS A 510 -19.73 9.30 3.64
CA LYS A 510 -20.76 10.00 2.83
C LYS A 510 -20.66 9.66 1.35
N GLN A 511 -19.86 8.68 1.00
CA GLN A 511 -19.71 8.22 -0.37
C GLN A 511 -21.05 7.68 -0.89
N LEU A 512 -21.46 8.17 -2.07
CA LEU A 512 -22.63 7.69 -2.79
C LEU A 512 -22.26 6.44 -3.60
N THR A 513 -23.22 5.63 -3.92
CA THR A 513 -23.07 4.59 -4.95
C THR A 513 -23.27 5.22 -6.33
N MET A 514 -22.66 4.63 -7.37
CA MET A 514 -22.64 5.22 -8.73
C MET A 514 -24.06 5.40 -9.30
N ASP A 515 -24.99 4.56 -8.95
CA ASP A 515 -26.40 4.63 -9.37
C ASP A 515 -27.19 5.83 -8.78
N LEU A 516 -26.64 6.47 -7.76
CA LEU A 516 -27.23 7.70 -7.17
C LEU A 516 -26.63 8.99 -7.75
N VAL A 517 -25.64 8.89 -8.63
CA VAL A 517 -25.02 10.03 -9.31
C VAL A 517 -25.84 10.39 -10.55
N ASN A 518 -25.87 11.69 -10.90
CA ASN A 518 -26.54 12.15 -12.12
C ASN A 518 -25.94 11.48 -13.36
N VAL A 519 -26.78 10.90 -14.22
CA VAL A 519 -26.38 10.09 -15.38
C VAL A 519 -25.46 10.85 -16.35
N GLU A 520 -25.65 12.15 -16.55
CA GLU A 520 -24.78 12.96 -17.41
C GLU A 520 -23.35 13.08 -16.85
N ARG A 521 -23.22 13.13 -15.53
CA ARG A 521 -21.90 13.13 -14.88
C ARG A 521 -21.25 11.75 -14.94
N VAL A 522 -22.03 10.69 -14.78
CA VAL A 522 -21.53 9.31 -14.92
C VAL A 522 -21.11 9.07 -16.36
N LYS A 523 -21.88 9.54 -17.35
CA LYS A 523 -21.54 9.43 -18.78
C LYS A 523 -20.16 10.05 -19.07
N GLU A 524 -19.90 11.27 -18.60
CA GLU A 524 -18.61 11.94 -18.82
C GLU A 524 -17.45 11.14 -18.23
N TYR A 525 -17.62 10.63 -17.01
CA TYR A 525 -16.61 9.82 -16.32
C TYR A 525 -16.37 8.47 -17.00
N ALA A 526 -17.42 7.67 -17.15
CA ALA A 526 -17.32 6.30 -17.66
C ALA A 526 -16.91 6.24 -19.15
N ALA A 527 -17.39 7.19 -19.97
CA ALA A 527 -16.97 7.29 -21.37
C ALA A 527 -15.50 7.73 -21.49
N GLU A 528 -15.03 8.63 -20.60
CA GLU A 528 -13.62 9.00 -20.50
C GLU A 528 -12.75 7.79 -20.15
N ASP A 529 -13.18 6.93 -19.21
CA ASP A 529 -12.42 5.75 -18.79
C ASP A 529 -12.22 4.77 -19.96
N ALA A 530 -13.24 4.52 -20.77
CA ALA A 530 -13.12 3.69 -21.97
C ALA A 530 -12.24 4.34 -23.06
N ASP A 531 -12.37 5.65 -23.28
CA ASP A 531 -11.56 6.39 -24.27
C ASP A 531 -10.08 6.43 -23.87
N VAL A 532 -9.80 6.82 -22.63
CA VAL A 532 -8.41 6.89 -22.10
C VAL A 532 -7.76 5.51 -22.12
N THR A 533 -8.49 4.47 -21.75
CA THR A 533 -7.99 3.09 -21.76
C THR A 533 -7.69 2.61 -23.20
N LEU A 534 -8.50 2.96 -24.18
CA LEU A 534 -8.23 2.70 -25.59
C LEU A 534 -6.91 3.38 -26.02
N GLN A 535 -6.75 4.66 -25.71
CA GLN A 535 -5.53 5.41 -26.01
C GLN A 535 -4.29 4.84 -25.31
N LEU A 536 -4.45 4.39 -24.06
CA LEU A 536 -3.37 3.73 -23.32
C LEU A 536 -2.93 2.43 -23.97
N LYS A 537 -3.86 1.61 -24.47
CA LYS A 537 -3.51 0.40 -25.24
C LYS A 537 -2.71 0.75 -26.47
N GLN A 538 -3.12 1.79 -27.20
CA GLN A 538 -2.42 2.25 -28.41
C GLN A 538 -1.00 2.76 -28.12
N ALA A 539 -0.77 3.32 -26.93
CA ALA A 539 0.55 3.77 -26.49
C ALA A 539 1.42 2.62 -25.97
N LEU A 540 0.86 1.72 -25.16
CA LEU A 540 1.62 0.70 -24.43
C LEU A 540 1.92 -0.55 -25.28
N TYR A 541 0.97 -1.03 -26.10
CA TYR A 541 1.14 -2.28 -26.82
C TYR A 541 2.31 -2.26 -27.83
N PRO A 542 2.55 -1.18 -28.61
CA PRO A 542 3.74 -1.09 -29.44
C PRO A 542 5.06 -1.19 -28.66
N MET A 543 5.08 -0.74 -27.40
CA MET A 543 6.28 -0.88 -26.54
C MET A 543 6.51 -2.34 -26.14
N ILE A 544 5.44 -3.11 -25.89
CA ILE A 544 5.51 -4.56 -25.65
C ILE A 544 6.07 -5.27 -26.89
N GLU A 545 5.64 -4.87 -28.09
CA GLU A 545 6.14 -5.41 -29.36
C GLU A 545 7.64 -5.11 -29.55
N GLN A 546 8.03 -3.87 -29.29
CA GLN A 546 9.42 -3.43 -29.43
C GLN A 546 10.39 -4.21 -28.53
N ILE A 547 9.97 -4.57 -27.32
CA ILE A 547 10.82 -5.32 -26.38
C ILE A 547 10.62 -6.86 -26.47
N GLY A 548 9.76 -7.33 -27.38
CA GLY A 548 9.56 -8.75 -27.69
C GLY A 548 8.80 -9.55 -26.62
N LEU A 549 7.90 -8.92 -25.86
CA LEU A 549 7.14 -9.57 -24.78
C LEU A 549 5.72 -10.02 -25.16
N GLN A 550 5.35 -10.02 -26.47
CA GLN A 550 4.02 -10.45 -26.92
C GLN A 550 3.73 -11.90 -26.53
N HIS A 551 4.74 -12.79 -26.65
CA HIS A 551 4.57 -14.18 -26.28
C HIS A 551 4.22 -14.32 -24.79
N LEU A 552 4.96 -13.65 -23.91
CA LEU A 552 4.69 -13.65 -22.48
C LEU A 552 3.28 -13.11 -22.16
N TYR A 553 2.87 -12.05 -22.84
CA TYR A 553 1.55 -11.46 -22.67
C TYR A 553 0.43 -12.44 -23.09
N PHE A 554 0.46 -12.93 -24.33
CA PHE A 554 -0.65 -13.71 -24.89
C PHE A 554 -0.66 -15.18 -24.46
N GLU A 555 0.46 -15.77 -24.08
CA GLU A 555 0.51 -17.18 -23.69
C GLU A 555 0.39 -17.38 -22.17
N ILE A 556 0.74 -16.34 -21.38
CA ILE A 556 0.77 -16.46 -19.91
C ILE A 556 -0.16 -15.42 -19.26
N GLU A 557 0.05 -14.12 -19.47
CA GLU A 557 -0.65 -13.10 -18.66
C GLU A 557 -2.11 -12.91 -19.06
N GLU A 558 -2.41 -12.81 -20.33
CA GLU A 558 -3.77 -12.63 -20.82
C GLU A 558 -4.69 -13.84 -20.50
N PRO A 559 -4.30 -15.11 -20.77
CA PRO A 559 -5.13 -16.23 -20.39
C PRO A 559 -5.35 -16.37 -18.88
N MET A 560 -4.39 -15.89 -18.09
CA MET A 560 -4.46 -15.93 -16.64
C MET A 560 -5.60 -15.10 -16.07
N ILE A 561 -6.05 -14.04 -16.78
CA ILE A 561 -7.20 -13.20 -16.38
C ILE A 561 -8.44 -14.07 -16.16
N ALA A 562 -8.78 -14.93 -17.13
CA ALA A 562 -9.95 -15.81 -17.06
C ALA A 562 -9.81 -16.89 -15.99
N VAL A 563 -8.62 -17.45 -15.83
CA VAL A 563 -8.31 -18.45 -14.79
C VAL A 563 -8.51 -17.88 -13.39
N LEU A 564 -7.97 -16.68 -13.13
CA LEU A 564 -8.13 -16.03 -11.83
C LEU A 564 -9.57 -15.63 -11.56
N ALA A 565 -10.29 -15.14 -12.56
CA ALA A 565 -11.71 -14.85 -12.41
C ALA A 565 -12.51 -16.08 -11.97
N ASP A 566 -12.23 -17.26 -12.56
CA ASP A 566 -12.89 -18.52 -12.17
C ASP A 566 -12.54 -18.95 -10.74
N ILE A 567 -11.29 -18.83 -10.34
CA ILE A 567 -10.84 -19.15 -8.97
C ILE A 567 -11.50 -18.20 -7.96
N GLU A 568 -11.52 -16.91 -8.24
CA GLU A 568 -12.13 -15.91 -7.37
C GLU A 568 -13.64 -16.10 -7.25
N MET A 569 -14.33 -16.40 -8.36
CA MET A 569 -15.77 -16.70 -8.34
C MET A 569 -16.08 -18.03 -7.66
N ALA A 570 -15.23 -19.04 -7.76
CA ALA A 570 -15.40 -20.29 -7.05
C ALA A 570 -15.31 -20.10 -5.53
N GLY A 571 -14.33 -19.38 -5.06
CA GLY A 571 -14.10 -19.11 -3.63
C GLY A 571 -13.84 -20.38 -2.80
N VAL A 572 -13.56 -20.20 -1.53
CA VAL A 572 -13.26 -21.30 -0.60
C VAL A 572 -14.28 -21.39 0.52
N ARG A 573 -14.67 -22.60 0.90
CA ARG A 573 -15.53 -22.86 2.05
C ARG A 573 -14.68 -23.07 3.30
N ILE A 574 -15.14 -22.48 4.41
CA ILE A 574 -14.51 -22.68 5.72
C ILE A 574 -15.52 -23.20 6.75
N ASP A 575 -15.02 -23.97 7.71
CA ASP A 575 -15.74 -24.38 8.90
C ASP A 575 -15.60 -23.28 9.99
N SER A 576 -16.55 -22.36 10.01
CA SER A 576 -16.59 -21.25 10.97
C SER A 576 -16.80 -21.71 12.41
N GLU A 577 -17.49 -22.85 12.63
CA GLU A 577 -17.72 -23.40 13.97
C GLU A 577 -16.40 -24.00 14.53
N ALA A 578 -15.67 -24.74 13.73
CA ALA A 578 -14.35 -25.24 14.11
C ALA A 578 -13.38 -24.09 14.44
N LEU A 579 -13.41 -22.97 13.68
CA LEU A 579 -12.63 -21.78 13.98
C LEU A 579 -13.09 -21.11 15.28
N ALA A 580 -14.38 -21.03 15.56
CA ALA A 580 -14.88 -20.48 16.81
C ALA A 580 -14.44 -21.29 18.04
N VAL A 581 -14.47 -22.62 17.94
CA VAL A 581 -13.92 -23.52 18.98
C VAL A 581 -12.43 -23.27 19.16
N TYR A 582 -11.70 -23.14 18.05
CA TYR A 582 -10.26 -22.88 18.08
C TYR A 582 -9.93 -21.49 18.67
N ALA A 583 -10.76 -20.48 18.42
CA ALA A 583 -10.63 -19.16 19.04
C ALA A 583 -10.66 -19.22 20.57
N VAL A 584 -11.57 -20.03 21.16
CA VAL A 584 -11.64 -20.21 22.63
C VAL A 584 -10.34 -20.80 23.17
N GLU A 585 -9.76 -21.78 22.48
CA GLU A 585 -8.51 -22.40 22.88
C GLU A 585 -7.34 -21.41 22.82
N LEU A 586 -7.22 -20.65 21.72
CA LEU A 586 -6.16 -19.65 21.56
C LEU A 586 -6.30 -18.51 22.58
N ASN A 587 -7.51 -18.05 22.88
CA ASN A 587 -7.75 -17.03 23.91
C ASN A 587 -7.33 -17.53 25.29
N ARG A 588 -7.61 -18.79 25.66
CA ARG A 588 -7.11 -19.40 26.89
C ARG A 588 -5.59 -19.41 26.92
N LYS A 589 -4.95 -19.87 25.82
CA LYS A 589 -3.49 -19.89 25.69
C LYS A 589 -2.88 -18.49 25.83
N LEU A 590 -3.49 -17.46 25.23
CA LEU A 590 -3.07 -16.07 25.38
C LEU A 590 -3.14 -15.59 26.82
N ALA A 591 -4.22 -15.91 27.54
CA ALA A 591 -4.36 -15.55 28.94
C ALA A 591 -3.29 -16.23 29.82
N GLU A 592 -2.98 -17.50 29.56
CA GLU A 592 -1.91 -18.23 30.24
C GLU A 592 -0.53 -17.61 29.99
N LEU A 593 -0.23 -17.29 28.72
CA LEU A 593 1.03 -16.63 28.32
C LEU A 593 1.14 -15.22 28.91
N GLU A 594 0.07 -14.47 28.91
CA GLU A 594 0.01 -13.14 29.50
C GLU A 594 0.29 -13.16 30.99
N ALA A 595 -0.31 -14.08 31.73
CA ALA A 595 -0.04 -14.29 33.14
C ALA A 595 1.42 -14.72 33.40
N ALA A 596 1.95 -15.62 32.58
CA ALA A 596 3.34 -16.08 32.67
C ALA A 596 4.35 -14.95 32.40
N ILE A 597 4.11 -14.13 31.36
CA ILE A 597 4.96 -12.98 31.00
C ILE A 597 4.96 -11.94 32.13
N ARG A 598 3.79 -11.59 32.69
CA ARG A 598 3.67 -10.65 33.80
C ARG A 598 4.37 -11.16 35.08
N THR A 599 4.28 -12.45 35.34
CA THR A 599 4.95 -13.09 36.47
C THR A 599 6.47 -13.05 36.28
N GLU A 600 6.98 -13.43 35.11
CA GLU A 600 8.41 -13.43 34.79
C GLU A 600 8.99 -12.02 34.77
N ALA A 601 8.23 -11.05 34.33
CA ALA A 601 8.57 -9.63 34.33
C ALA A 601 8.53 -8.99 35.72
N GLY A 602 7.83 -9.58 36.69
CA GLY A 602 7.56 -8.97 37.99
C GLY A 602 6.65 -7.74 37.92
N GLU A 603 5.84 -7.61 36.82
CA GLU A 603 5.02 -6.44 36.51
C GLU A 603 3.57 -6.87 36.25
N PRO A 604 2.70 -6.85 37.27
CA PRO A 604 1.31 -7.33 37.14
C PRO A 604 0.45 -6.56 36.11
N ASN A 605 0.78 -5.29 35.89
CA ASN A 605 0.05 -4.39 35.02
C ASN A 605 0.76 -4.16 33.66
N LEU A 606 1.72 -5.01 33.28
CA LEU A 606 2.45 -4.88 32.01
C LEU A 606 1.47 -5.04 30.83
N ASN A 607 1.42 -4.03 29.97
CA ASN A 607 0.79 -4.16 28.65
C ASN A 607 1.80 -4.75 27.65
N ILE A 608 1.66 -6.05 27.39
CA ILE A 608 2.56 -6.82 26.50
C ILE A 608 2.49 -6.31 25.05
N ASN A 609 1.36 -5.67 24.66
CA ASN A 609 1.20 -5.09 23.32
C ASN A 609 1.87 -3.72 23.19
N SER A 610 2.30 -3.11 24.28
CA SER A 610 3.05 -1.86 24.24
C SER A 610 4.54 -2.14 24.06
N ALA A 611 5.08 -1.89 22.85
CA ALA A 611 6.50 -2.06 22.56
C ALA A 611 7.39 -1.25 23.52
N CYS A 612 6.93 -0.06 23.94
CA CYS A 612 7.62 0.82 24.87
C CYS A 612 7.72 0.20 26.28
N GLN A 613 6.59 -0.24 26.86
CA GLN A 613 6.57 -0.87 28.19
C GLN A 613 7.36 -2.17 28.18
N LEU A 614 7.18 -2.97 27.13
CA LEU A 614 7.90 -4.23 26.96
C LEU A 614 9.41 -4.02 26.87
N GLY A 615 9.83 -3.02 26.07
CA GLY A 615 11.24 -2.66 25.93
C GLY A 615 11.86 -2.19 27.24
N GLU A 616 11.14 -1.37 28.03
CA GLU A 616 11.60 -0.90 29.34
C GLU A 616 11.74 -2.07 30.33
N VAL A 617 10.82 -3.02 30.32
CA VAL A 617 10.92 -4.21 31.15
C VAL A 617 12.11 -5.06 30.75
N LEU A 618 12.24 -5.41 29.48
CA LEU A 618 13.28 -6.32 28.99
C LEU A 618 14.69 -5.73 29.12
N PHE A 619 14.89 -4.49 28.67
CA PHE A 619 16.21 -3.89 28.53
C PHE A 619 16.54 -2.88 29.63
N GLY A 620 15.54 -2.18 30.17
CA GLY A 620 15.73 -1.26 31.30
C GLY A 620 15.82 -1.97 32.65
N LYS A 621 14.81 -2.79 32.99
CA LYS A 621 14.72 -3.47 34.28
C LYS A 621 15.46 -4.80 34.32
N MET A 622 15.12 -5.73 33.43
CA MET A 622 15.70 -7.08 33.38
C MET A 622 17.11 -7.10 32.77
N ARG A 623 17.47 -6.09 31.96
CA ARG A 623 18.79 -5.91 31.34
C ARG A 623 19.25 -7.16 30.58
N ILE A 624 18.39 -7.74 29.75
CA ILE A 624 18.69 -8.95 28.98
C ILE A 624 19.77 -8.75 27.91
N ALA A 625 20.21 -7.49 27.66
CA ALA A 625 21.30 -7.12 26.78
C ALA A 625 22.15 -6.03 27.43
N GLU A 626 23.49 -6.14 27.30
CA GLU A 626 24.44 -5.11 27.79
C GLU A 626 24.32 -3.80 27.01
N LYS A 627 24.12 -3.89 25.67
CA LYS A 627 23.94 -2.76 24.75
C LYS A 627 22.72 -3.03 23.91
N PRO A 628 21.52 -2.72 24.42
CA PRO A 628 20.30 -2.97 23.69
C PRO A 628 20.21 -2.09 22.44
N LYS A 629 19.68 -2.67 21.35
CA LYS A 629 19.37 -1.94 20.13
C LYS A 629 18.25 -0.93 20.43
N MET A 630 18.50 0.32 20.08
CA MET A 630 17.50 1.37 20.19
C MET A 630 16.87 1.61 18.83
N THR A 631 15.58 1.92 18.82
CA THR A 631 14.90 2.46 17.66
C THR A 631 15.39 3.87 17.37
N LYS A 632 15.08 4.41 16.19
CA LYS A 632 15.40 5.81 15.85
C LYS A 632 14.78 6.81 16.83
N THR A 633 13.70 6.43 17.52
CA THR A 633 13.01 7.21 18.56
C THR A 633 13.58 7.04 19.95
N LYS A 634 14.79 6.45 20.07
CA LYS A 634 15.45 6.16 21.35
C LYS A 634 14.64 5.26 22.30
N GLN A 635 13.70 4.48 21.78
CA GLN A 635 13.04 3.40 22.50
C GLN A 635 13.80 2.09 22.30
N PHE A 636 13.66 1.15 23.22
CA PHE A 636 14.23 -0.16 23.04
C PHE A 636 13.55 -0.89 21.88
N CYS A 637 14.34 -1.47 20.98
CA CYS A 637 13.82 -2.28 19.88
C CYS A 637 13.26 -3.60 20.42
N THR A 638 12.00 -3.86 20.12
CA THR A 638 11.33 -5.13 20.48
C THR A 638 10.82 -5.88 19.25
N ASP A 639 11.40 -5.59 18.07
CA ASP A 639 11.05 -6.29 16.82
C ASP A 639 11.30 -7.78 16.96
N GLU A 640 10.53 -8.58 16.26
CA GLU A 640 10.58 -10.05 16.31
C GLU A 640 12.00 -10.57 16.02
N ASP A 641 12.62 -10.07 14.93
CA ASP A 641 13.99 -10.47 14.53
C ASP A 641 15.02 -10.15 15.63
N TYR A 642 14.87 -9.00 16.30
CA TYR A 642 15.77 -8.62 17.38
C TYR A 642 15.54 -9.45 18.63
N LEU A 643 14.28 -9.67 19.03
CA LEU A 643 13.96 -10.55 20.16
C LEU A 643 14.38 -11.99 19.90
N GLN A 644 14.27 -12.48 18.67
CA GLN A 644 14.71 -13.82 18.28
C GLN A 644 16.19 -14.08 18.60
N SER A 645 17.05 -13.04 18.59
CA SER A 645 18.47 -13.16 18.98
C SER A 645 18.68 -13.48 20.47
N PHE A 646 17.65 -13.28 21.30
CA PHE A 646 17.61 -13.56 22.74
C PHE A 646 16.77 -14.81 23.09
N ALA A 647 16.09 -15.39 22.11
CA ALA A 647 15.34 -16.62 22.27
C ALA A 647 16.21 -17.74 22.84
N ARG A 648 15.64 -18.64 23.61
CA ARG A 648 16.30 -19.74 24.37
C ARG A 648 17.32 -19.29 25.42
N LYS A 649 17.68 -17.99 25.45
CA LYS A 649 18.57 -17.44 26.50
C LYS A 649 17.77 -16.84 27.65
N HIS A 650 16.61 -16.30 27.35
CA HIS A 650 15.72 -15.65 28.32
C HIS A 650 14.28 -16.12 28.13
N ARG A 651 13.76 -16.84 29.12
CA ARG A 651 12.40 -17.42 29.09
C ARG A 651 11.31 -16.39 28.77
N ILE A 652 11.45 -15.18 29.30
CA ILE A 652 10.46 -14.12 29.01
C ILE A 652 10.39 -13.81 27.51
N VAL A 653 11.51 -13.86 26.79
CA VAL A 653 11.55 -13.60 25.34
C VAL A 653 10.83 -14.71 24.57
N ASP A 654 11.05 -15.98 24.97
CA ASP A 654 10.34 -17.10 24.34
C ASP A 654 8.83 -16.99 24.53
N LEU A 655 8.39 -16.63 25.75
CA LEU A 655 6.97 -16.40 26.06
C LEU A 655 6.37 -15.24 25.25
N ILE A 656 7.13 -14.14 25.07
CA ILE A 656 6.66 -12.99 24.28
C ILE A 656 6.55 -13.34 22.80
N LEU A 657 7.50 -14.06 22.24
CA LEU A 657 7.46 -14.50 20.85
C LEU A 657 6.29 -15.46 20.62
N GLU A 658 6.06 -16.40 21.53
CA GLU A 658 4.90 -17.30 21.50
C GLU A 658 3.58 -16.51 21.61
N TYR A 659 3.47 -15.58 22.54
CA TYR A 659 2.30 -14.71 22.69
C TYR A 659 1.96 -13.96 21.41
N ARG A 660 2.97 -13.33 20.79
CA ARG A 660 2.79 -12.59 19.52
C ARG A 660 2.34 -13.51 18.39
N GLY A 661 2.95 -14.69 18.28
CA GLY A 661 2.55 -15.71 17.30
C GLY A 661 1.09 -16.12 17.46
N VAL A 662 0.69 -16.51 18.69
CA VAL A 662 -0.70 -16.92 18.98
C VAL A 662 -1.68 -15.76 18.73
N LYS A 663 -1.35 -14.54 19.15
CA LYS A 663 -2.20 -13.37 18.94
C LYS A 663 -2.40 -13.05 17.46
N LYS A 664 -1.33 -13.13 16.67
CA LYS A 664 -1.39 -12.93 15.22
C LYS A 664 -2.29 -13.99 14.56
N LEU A 665 -2.15 -15.26 14.92
CA LEU A 665 -3.02 -16.32 14.41
C LEU A 665 -4.49 -16.07 14.74
N LEU A 666 -4.78 -15.71 15.99
CA LEU A 666 -6.13 -15.44 16.45
C LEU A 666 -6.77 -14.27 15.67
N SER A 667 -6.13 -13.09 15.70
CA SER A 667 -6.71 -11.87 15.14
C SER A 667 -6.71 -11.83 13.61
N THR A 668 -5.68 -12.39 12.95
CA THR A 668 -5.53 -12.29 11.49
C THR A 668 -6.32 -13.35 10.75
N TYR A 669 -6.48 -14.53 11.33
CA TYR A 669 -7.12 -15.66 10.65
C TYR A 669 -8.34 -16.19 11.38
N VAL A 670 -8.22 -16.59 12.66
CA VAL A 670 -9.26 -17.36 13.33
C VAL A 670 -10.52 -16.54 13.58
N GLU A 671 -10.38 -15.28 13.98
CA GLU A 671 -11.50 -14.35 14.20
C GLU A 671 -11.90 -13.59 12.92
N ALA A 672 -10.95 -13.32 12.03
CA ALA A 672 -11.21 -12.51 10.84
C ALA A 672 -11.88 -13.32 9.71
N LEU A 673 -11.41 -14.55 9.41
CA LEU A 673 -11.92 -15.33 8.29
C LEU A 673 -13.44 -15.59 8.33
N PRO A 674 -14.06 -15.96 9.48
CA PRO A 674 -15.51 -16.14 9.55
C PRO A 674 -16.32 -14.88 9.21
N GLN A 675 -15.76 -13.69 9.47
CA GLN A 675 -16.42 -12.42 9.18
C GLN A 675 -16.39 -12.06 7.68
N LEU A 676 -15.47 -12.69 6.92
CA LEU A 676 -15.27 -12.47 5.49
C LEU A 676 -16.05 -13.46 4.62
N VAL A 677 -16.79 -14.39 5.23
CA VAL A 677 -17.67 -15.29 4.47
C VAL A 677 -18.79 -14.50 3.83
N ASN A 678 -18.85 -14.52 2.51
CA ASN A 678 -19.91 -13.88 1.74
C ASN A 678 -21.24 -14.60 2.01
N ARG A 679 -22.26 -13.84 2.41
CA ARG A 679 -23.57 -14.42 2.82
C ARG A 679 -24.34 -15.06 1.67
N SER A 680 -24.13 -14.60 0.43
CA SER A 680 -24.82 -15.09 -0.76
C SER A 680 -24.25 -16.42 -1.24
N THR A 681 -22.94 -16.65 -1.09
CA THR A 681 -22.23 -17.84 -1.57
C THR A 681 -21.86 -18.82 -0.45
N GLY A 682 -21.81 -18.38 0.81
CA GLY A 682 -21.29 -19.15 1.93
C GLY A 682 -19.77 -19.39 1.88
N ARG A 683 -19.04 -18.63 1.06
CA ARG A 683 -17.61 -18.82 0.78
C ARG A 683 -16.81 -17.53 0.99
N ILE A 684 -15.52 -17.67 1.13
CA ILE A 684 -14.56 -16.56 1.10
C ILE A 684 -14.04 -16.42 -0.34
N HIS A 685 -14.11 -15.22 -0.88
CA HIS A 685 -13.60 -14.87 -2.19
C HIS A 685 -12.42 -13.91 -2.04
N THR A 686 -11.20 -14.46 -2.17
CA THR A 686 -9.99 -13.64 -2.21
C THR A 686 -9.80 -13.03 -3.59
N SER A 687 -9.10 -11.91 -3.69
CA SER A 687 -8.67 -11.34 -4.97
C SER A 687 -7.22 -11.68 -5.25
N PHE A 688 -6.91 -12.27 -6.40
CA PHE A 688 -5.56 -12.53 -6.88
C PHE A 688 -5.08 -11.41 -7.80
N ASN A 689 -3.94 -10.81 -7.51
CA ASN A 689 -3.39 -9.71 -8.28
C ASN A 689 -2.16 -10.17 -9.08
N GLN A 690 -2.17 -9.92 -10.40
CA GLN A 690 -1.07 -10.24 -11.31
C GLN A 690 0.01 -9.15 -11.33
N ALA A 691 -0.36 -7.88 -11.11
CA ALA A 691 0.45 -6.70 -11.32
C ALA A 691 0.99 -6.06 -10.02
N VAL A 692 1.34 -6.85 -9.01
CA VAL A 692 1.80 -6.34 -7.71
C VAL A 692 3.25 -6.74 -7.41
N THR A 693 3.63 -7.98 -7.71
CA THR A 693 4.97 -8.46 -7.37
C THR A 693 5.94 -8.27 -8.54
N ALA A 694 7.14 -7.76 -8.28
CA ALA A 694 8.14 -7.58 -9.32
C ALA A 694 8.70 -8.89 -9.91
N THR A 695 8.34 -10.06 -9.34
CA THR A 695 8.81 -11.37 -9.77
C THR A 695 7.83 -12.13 -10.67
N GLY A 696 6.62 -11.62 -10.91
CA GLY A 696 5.58 -12.36 -11.62
C GLY A 696 4.71 -13.27 -10.76
N ARG A 697 5.04 -13.43 -9.47
CA ARG A 697 4.19 -14.18 -8.54
C ARG A 697 2.84 -13.49 -8.35
N LEU A 698 1.78 -14.27 -8.18
CA LEU A 698 0.48 -13.75 -7.77
C LEU A 698 0.54 -13.28 -6.32
N SER A 699 -0.23 -12.26 -5.98
CA SER A 699 -0.51 -11.90 -4.59
C SER A 699 -1.99 -12.04 -4.30
N SER A 700 -2.34 -12.40 -3.06
CA SER A 700 -3.72 -12.57 -2.61
C SER A 700 -4.07 -11.48 -1.61
N THR A 701 -5.25 -10.87 -1.77
CA THR A 701 -5.75 -9.79 -0.89
C THR A 701 -7.24 -9.96 -0.60
N ASN A 702 -7.69 -9.43 0.51
CA ASN A 702 -9.10 -9.36 0.92
C ASN A 702 -9.83 -10.73 1.01
N PRO A 703 -9.32 -11.72 1.78
CA PRO A 703 -8.12 -11.76 2.61
C PRO A 703 -6.88 -12.32 1.90
N ASN A 704 -5.68 -12.12 2.47
CA ASN A 704 -4.48 -12.80 1.98
C ASN A 704 -4.46 -14.26 2.47
N LEU A 705 -4.85 -15.20 1.61
CA LEU A 705 -4.88 -16.63 1.89
C LEU A 705 -3.53 -17.33 1.63
N GLN A 706 -2.59 -16.67 0.94
CA GLN A 706 -1.26 -17.23 0.67
C GLN A 706 -0.32 -17.21 1.90
N ASN A 707 -0.66 -16.43 2.94
CA ASN A 707 0.17 -16.29 4.14
C ASN A 707 -0.31 -17.12 5.33
N ILE A 708 -1.22 -18.07 5.14
CA ILE A 708 -1.68 -18.98 6.21
C ILE A 708 -0.50 -19.89 6.61
N PRO A 709 -0.10 -19.88 7.91
CA PRO A 709 1.11 -20.56 8.34
C PRO A 709 1.05 -22.08 8.14
N VAL A 710 2.19 -22.67 7.74
CA VAL A 710 2.34 -24.12 7.49
C VAL A 710 3.33 -24.76 8.47
N ARG A 711 4.25 -23.98 9.06
CA ARG A 711 5.43 -24.51 9.75
C ARG A 711 5.17 -24.95 11.19
N ASP A 712 4.22 -24.30 11.87
CA ASP A 712 3.88 -24.62 13.26
C ASP A 712 2.53 -25.35 13.36
N ASP A 713 2.36 -26.19 14.36
CA ASP A 713 1.14 -26.99 14.54
C ASP A 713 -0.10 -26.13 14.79
N MET A 714 0.04 -24.97 15.40
CA MET A 714 -1.07 -24.04 15.62
C MET A 714 -1.54 -23.41 14.31
N GLY A 715 -0.60 -22.98 13.45
CA GLY A 715 -0.91 -22.45 12.13
C GLY A 715 -1.51 -23.51 11.19
N ARG A 716 -0.96 -24.73 11.22
CA ARG A 716 -1.47 -25.87 10.45
C ARG A 716 -2.94 -26.19 10.75
N ARG A 717 -3.38 -26.03 11.99
CA ARG A 717 -4.79 -26.26 12.39
C ARG A 717 -5.77 -25.29 11.71
N ILE A 718 -5.32 -24.10 11.29
CA ILE A 718 -6.16 -23.18 10.50
C ILE A 718 -6.49 -23.79 9.14
N ARG A 719 -5.53 -24.49 8.49
CA ARG A 719 -5.78 -25.20 7.22
C ARG A 719 -6.85 -26.30 7.35
N LYS A 720 -7.01 -26.89 8.54
CA LYS A 720 -8.07 -27.86 8.81
C LYS A 720 -9.48 -27.26 8.67
N ALA A 721 -9.63 -25.97 8.88
CA ALA A 721 -10.92 -25.31 8.71
C ALA A 721 -11.30 -25.05 7.24
N PHE A 722 -10.39 -25.22 6.30
CA PHE A 722 -10.70 -25.14 4.87
C PHE A 722 -11.21 -26.50 4.40
N ILE A 723 -12.48 -26.56 4.02
CA ILE A 723 -13.24 -27.77 3.76
C ILE A 723 -13.81 -27.78 2.34
N PRO A 724 -14.11 -28.96 1.75
CA PRO A 724 -14.75 -29.06 0.45
C PRO A 724 -16.17 -28.47 0.44
N SER A 725 -16.72 -28.31 -0.76
CA SER A 725 -18.07 -27.75 -0.99
C SER A 725 -19.16 -28.47 -0.22
N ASP A 726 -19.14 -29.79 -0.21
CA ASP A 726 -20.12 -30.71 0.40
C ASP A 726 -19.49 -32.12 0.58
N ASP A 727 -20.32 -33.08 0.97
CA ASP A 727 -19.88 -34.48 1.23
C ASP A 727 -19.49 -35.26 -0.04
N ASP A 728 -19.93 -34.78 -1.23
CA ASP A 728 -19.55 -35.36 -2.52
C ASP A 728 -18.20 -34.84 -3.05
N HIS A 729 -17.59 -33.88 -2.34
CA HIS A 729 -16.29 -33.33 -2.70
C HIS A 729 -15.18 -33.72 -1.72
N LEU A 730 -13.95 -33.58 -2.20
CA LEU A 730 -12.70 -33.68 -1.44
C LEU A 730 -11.81 -32.49 -1.85
N LEU A 731 -10.83 -32.14 -1.02
CA LEU A 731 -9.77 -31.25 -1.44
C LEU A 731 -8.60 -32.06 -2.01
N LEU A 732 -8.13 -31.65 -3.19
CA LEU A 732 -6.87 -32.06 -3.76
C LEU A 732 -5.88 -30.90 -3.59
N SER A 733 -4.70 -31.18 -3.01
CA SER A 733 -3.55 -30.29 -2.99
C SER A 733 -2.45 -30.88 -3.86
N ALA A 734 -1.93 -30.10 -4.80
CA ALA A 734 -0.81 -30.46 -5.64
C ALA A 734 0.28 -29.41 -5.56
N ASP A 735 1.48 -29.80 -5.13
CA ASP A 735 2.61 -28.89 -4.85
C ASP A 735 3.84 -29.29 -5.68
N TYR A 736 4.58 -28.30 -6.18
CA TYR A 736 5.82 -28.56 -6.89
C TYR A 736 6.94 -28.99 -5.94
N SER A 737 7.53 -30.12 -6.22
CA SER A 737 8.69 -30.62 -5.48
C SER A 737 9.96 -29.87 -5.87
N GLN A 738 10.41 -28.95 -5.00
CA GLN A 738 11.68 -28.22 -5.10
C GLN A 738 11.88 -27.48 -6.43
N VAL A 739 10.85 -26.81 -6.95
CA VAL A 739 10.86 -26.15 -8.28
C VAL A 739 12.02 -25.16 -8.45
N GLU A 740 12.36 -24.38 -7.43
CA GLU A 740 13.44 -23.38 -7.49
C GLU A 740 14.84 -24.04 -7.59
N LEU A 741 15.05 -25.20 -6.94
CA LEU A 741 16.28 -25.97 -7.06
C LEU A 741 16.41 -26.62 -8.45
N ARG A 742 15.31 -27.13 -9.00
CA ARG A 742 15.25 -27.67 -10.36
C ARG A 742 15.53 -26.59 -11.41
N LEU A 743 15.00 -25.39 -11.20
CA LEU A 743 15.32 -24.22 -12.03
C LEU A 743 16.79 -23.80 -11.92
N MET A 744 17.37 -23.85 -10.72
CA MET A 744 18.80 -23.60 -10.55
C MET A 744 19.64 -24.64 -11.32
N ALA A 745 19.29 -25.94 -11.28
CA ALA A 745 19.94 -26.97 -12.06
C ALA A 745 19.85 -26.71 -13.58
N HIS A 746 18.66 -26.31 -14.04
CA HIS A 746 18.42 -25.96 -15.45
C HIS A 746 19.24 -24.75 -15.91
N LEU A 747 19.20 -23.66 -15.17
CA LEU A 747 19.83 -22.38 -15.51
C LEU A 747 21.36 -22.45 -15.39
N SER A 748 21.88 -23.10 -14.35
CA SER A 748 23.33 -23.25 -14.16
C SER A 748 23.94 -24.29 -15.10
N GLY A 749 23.16 -25.31 -15.51
CA GLY A 749 23.66 -26.43 -16.23
C GLY A 749 24.69 -27.25 -15.45
N ASP A 750 24.66 -27.22 -14.11
CA ASP A 750 25.59 -27.97 -13.26
C ASP A 750 25.32 -29.47 -13.37
N GLU A 751 26.29 -30.18 -13.90
CA GLU A 751 26.15 -31.62 -14.15
C GLU A 751 25.91 -32.44 -12.88
N SER A 752 26.55 -32.08 -11.78
CA SER A 752 26.38 -32.77 -10.49
C SER A 752 25.00 -32.54 -9.90
N LEU A 753 24.43 -31.33 -10.05
CA LEU A 753 23.10 -30.99 -9.55
C LEU A 753 22.02 -31.66 -10.44
N ILE A 754 22.22 -31.67 -11.76
CA ILE A 754 21.34 -32.37 -12.71
C ILE A 754 21.30 -33.85 -12.43
N ALA A 755 22.47 -34.50 -12.33
CA ALA A 755 22.58 -35.93 -12.07
C ALA A 755 21.89 -36.35 -10.76
N ALA A 756 22.03 -35.57 -9.69
CA ALA A 756 21.35 -35.83 -8.42
C ALA A 756 19.81 -35.84 -8.57
N PHE A 757 19.25 -34.93 -9.37
CA PHE A 757 17.81 -34.94 -9.68
C PHE A 757 17.39 -36.11 -10.58
N GLU A 758 18.18 -36.46 -11.57
CA GLU A 758 17.90 -37.61 -12.47
C GLU A 758 17.90 -38.94 -11.75
N HIS A 759 18.80 -39.11 -10.76
CA HIS A 759 18.85 -40.31 -9.93
C HIS A 759 17.80 -40.33 -8.81
N GLY A 760 16.99 -39.26 -8.65
CA GLY A 760 15.99 -39.20 -7.60
C GLY A 760 16.60 -39.08 -6.19
N GLU A 761 17.83 -38.56 -6.09
CA GLU A 761 18.50 -38.38 -4.81
C GLU A 761 17.85 -37.22 -4.00
N ASP A 762 17.85 -37.34 -2.68
CA ASP A 762 17.50 -36.20 -1.80
C ASP A 762 18.61 -35.16 -1.91
N ILE A 763 18.34 -34.09 -2.65
CA ILE A 763 19.29 -32.99 -2.89
C ILE A 763 19.89 -32.41 -1.61
N HIS A 764 19.12 -32.37 -0.52
CA HIS A 764 19.61 -31.87 0.75
C HIS A 764 20.57 -32.88 1.42
N ALA A 765 20.26 -34.16 1.30
CA ALA A 765 21.15 -35.21 1.77
C ALA A 765 22.41 -35.30 0.89
N ALA A 766 22.25 -35.24 -0.45
CA ALA A 766 23.38 -35.23 -1.38
C ALA A 766 24.32 -34.05 -1.16
N THR A 767 23.76 -32.86 -0.93
CA THR A 767 24.53 -31.65 -0.56
C THR A 767 25.25 -31.85 0.78
N ALA A 768 24.56 -32.41 1.80
CA ALA A 768 25.16 -32.68 3.11
C ALA A 768 26.30 -33.69 3.00
N ALA A 769 26.13 -34.80 2.25
CA ALA A 769 27.14 -35.79 2.00
C ALA A 769 28.42 -35.18 1.43
N LYS A 770 28.29 -34.29 0.42
CA LYS A 770 29.41 -33.55 -0.17
C LYS A 770 30.05 -32.54 0.77
N LEU A 771 29.23 -31.75 1.48
CA LEU A 771 29.70 -30.71 2.41
C LEU A 771 30.46 -31.29 3.61
N PHE A 772 29.99 -32.40 4.14
CA PHE A 772 30.58 -33.05 5.33
C PHE A 772 31.49 -34.24 4.99
N ASN A 773 31.71 -34.48 3.69
CA ASN A 773 32.55 -35.56 3.18
C ASN A 773 32.15 -36.95 3.73
N LYS A 774 30.83 -37.27 3.62
CA LYS A 774 30.19 -38.49 4.08
C LYS A 774 29.48 -39.21 2.94
N THR A 775 29.13 -40.49 3.14
CA THR A 775 28.17 -41.17 2.27
C THR A 775 26.75 -40.73 2.58
N LEU A 776 25.80 -40.96 1.65
CA LEU A 776 24.39 -40.57 1.86
C LEU A 776 23.79 -41.19 3.12
N ASP A 777 24.12 -42.43 3.42
CA ASP A 777 23.65 -43.22 4.57
C ASP A 777 24.21 -42.71 5.92
N GLU A 778 25.33 -42.02 5.90
CA GLU A 778 25.97 -41.44 7.09
C GLU A 778 25.51 -40.02 7.42
N VAL A 779 24.70 -39.41 6.53
CA VAL A 779 24.18 -38.05 6.75
C VAL A 779 23.14 -38.06 7.86
N THR A 780 23.41 -37.29 8.89
CA THR A 780 22.47 -37.09 10.00
C THR A 780 21.34 -36.16 9.62
N SER A 781 20.20 -36.27 10.31
CA SER A 781 19.05 -35.36 10.10
C SER A 781 19.43 -33.89 10.32
N GLU A 782 20.35 -33.60 11.25
CA GLU A 782 20.85 -32.24 11.51
C GLU A 782 21.71 -31.71 10.36
N GLU A 783 22.62 -32.54 9.82
CA GLU A 783 23.43 -32.14 8.67
C GLU A 783 22.57 -31.92 7.42
N ARG A 784 21.58 -32.79 7.20
CA ARG A 784 20.58 -32.60 6.14
C ARG A 784 19.82 -31.28 6.33
N ARG A 785 19.39 -30.95 7.55
CA ARG A 785 18.72 -29.69 7.88
C ARG A 785 19.63 -28.47 7.61
N ARG A 786 20.91 -28.53 7.99
CA ARG A 786 21.91 -27.51 7.69
C ARG A 786 22.13 -27.32 6.21
N ALA A 787 22.26 -28.42 5.46
CA ALA A 787 22.38 -28.39 4.01
C ALA A 787 21.13 -27.83 3.33
N LYS A 788 19.91 -28.17 3.81
CA LYS A 788 18.67 -27.54 3.33
C LYS A 788 18.69 -26.03 3.49
N THR A 789 19.11 -25.54 4.64
CA THR A 789 19.22 -24.11 4.91
C THR A 789 20.29 -23.44 4.04
N ALA A 790 21.41 -24.12 3.81
CA ALA A 790 22.48 -23.65 2.92
C ALA A 790 22.02 -23.63 1.46
N ASN A 791 21.37 -24.69 0.95
CA ASN A 791 20.87 -24.78 -0.43
C ASN A 791 19.96 -23.57 -0.77
N PHE A 792 18.92 -23.35 0.02
CA PHE A 792 18.02 -22.22 -0.20
C PHE A 792 18.70 -20.86 0.07
N GLY A 793 19.49 -20.77 1.15
CA GLY A 793 20.20 -19.54 1.49
C GLY A 793 21.17 -19.10 0.39
N ILE A 794 21.96 -20.01 -0.17
CA ILE A 794 22.97 -19.72 -1.21
C ILE A 794 22.28 -19.29 -2.51
N ILE A 795 21.21 -19.99 -2.92
CA ILE A 795 20.42 -19.59 -4.10
C ILE A 795 19.89 -18.17 -3.96
N TYR A 796 19.50 -17.77 -2.75
CA TYR A 796 19.05 -16.40 -2.47
C TYR A 796 20.18 -15.40 -2.14
N GLY A 797 21.45 -15.79 -2.39
CA GLY A 797 22.60 -14.90 -2.22
C GLY A 797 22.93 -14.58 -0.75
N ILE A 798 22.71 -15.51 0.18
CA ILE A 798 23.01 -15.31 1.59
C ILE A 798 24.51 -15.09 1.81
N SER A 799 24.87 -14.13 2.62
CA SER A 799 26.25 -13.90 3.05
C SER A 799 26.67 -14.92 4.14
N ALA A 800 27.98 -15.11 4.32
CA ALA A 800 28.50 -15.94 5.41
C ALA A 800 28.02 -15.44 6.81
N PHE A 801 27.79 -14.14 6.97
CA PHE A 801 27.17 -13.58 8.18
C PHE A 801 25.70 -14.00 8.30
N GLY A 802 24.89 -13.89 7.25
CA GLY A 802 23.48 -14.29 7.27
C GLY A 802 23.31 -15.79 7.51
N LEU A 803 24.16 -16.62 6.90
CA LEU A 803 24.14 -18.07 7.10
C LEU A 803 24.54 -18.45 8.54
N SER A 804 25.57 -17.78 9.09
CA SER A 804 26.02 -18.01 10.47
C SER A 804 24.91 -17.71 11.49
N GLN A 805 24.11 -16.66 11.26
CA GLN A 805 22.96 -16.33 12.11
C GLN A 805 21.83 -17.37 12.00
N ARG A 806 21.53 -17.83 10.77
CA ARG A 806 20.43 -18.82 10.55
C ARG A 806 20.76 -20.21 11.09
N LEU A 807 22.02 -20.62 11.04
CA LEU A 807 22.47 -21.94 11.50
C LEU A 807 23.00 -21.90 12.94
N GLU A 808 23.11 -20.72 13.56
CA GLU A 808 23.71 -20.52 14.90
C GLU A 808 25.14 -21.09 14.98
N ILE A 809 25.94 -20.92 13.91
CA ILE A 809 27.32 -21.40 13.80
C ILE A 809 28.32 -20.26 13.66
N PRO A 810 29.61 -20.47 13.95
CA PRO A 810 30.65 -19.45 13.72
C PRO A 810 30.69 -19.00 12.26
N ARG A 811 30.97 -17.71 12.02
CA ARG A 811 31.04 -17.15 10.65
C ARG A 811 32.08 -17.85 9.77
N LYS A 812 33.14 -18.43 10.35
CA LYS A 812 34.15 -19.20 9.63
C LYS A 812 33.55 -20.49 9.08
N GLU A 813 32.80 -21.24 9.90
CA GLU A 813 32.11 -22.45 9.51
C GLU A 813 31.04 -22.18 8.43
N ALA A 814 30.27 -21.11 8.60
CA ALA A 814 29.31 -20.69 7.57
C ALA A 814 29.98 -20.36 6.22
N LYS A 815 31.18 -19.76 6.24
CA LYS A 815 31.96 -19.53 5.03
C LYS A 815 32.44 -20.84 4.41
N GLU A 816 32.94 -21.76 5.23
CA GLU A 816 33.38 -23.10 4.76
C GLU A 816 32.23 -23.87 4.10
N ILE A 817 31.01 -23.77 4.64
CA ILE A 817 29.81 -24.36 4.02
C ILE A 817 29.52 -23.73 2.64
N ILE A 818 29.59 -22.41 2.52
CA ILE A 818 29.36 -21.70 1.25
C ILE A 818 30.44 -22.07 0.22
N ASP A 819 31.70 -22.04 0.63
CA ASP A 819 32.83 -22.38 -0.25
C ASP A 819 32.76 -23.86 -0.69
N GLY A 820 32.42 -24.77 0.23
CA GLY A 820 32.20 -26.19 -0.07
C GLY A 820 31.01 -26.44 -1.01
N TYR A 821 29.95 -25.69 -0.86
CA TYR A 821 28.80 -25.74 -1.78
C TYR A 821 29.21 -25.38 -3.22
N PHE A 822 29.92 -24.26 -3.39
CA PHE A 822 30.37 -23.84 -4.70
C PHE A 822 31.48 -24.74 -5.29
N ALA A 823 32.28 -25.39 -4.45
CA ALA A 823 33.21 -26.41 -4.89
C ALA A 823 32.47 -27.67 -5.38
N SER A 824 31.34 -28.03 -4.74
CA SER A 824 30.50 -29.18 -5.13
C SER A 824 29.64 -28.92 -6.38
N TYR A 825 29.26 -27.63 -6.57
CA TYR A 825 28.39 -27.20 -7.67
C TYR A 825 29.01 -25.96 -8.40
N PRO A 826 30.10 -26.14 -9.13
CA PRO A 826 30.84 -25.03 -9.77
C PRO A 826 30.02 -24.31 -10.85
N GLY A 827 29.10 -25.04 -11.52
CA GLY A 827 28.18 -24.48 -12.50
C GLY A 827 27.23 -23.45 -11.89
N VAL A 828 26.78 -23.68 -10.66
CA VAL A 828 25.93 -22.73 -9.91
C VAL A 828 26.68 -21.42 -9.65
N LYS A 829 27.96 -21.48 -9.18
CA LYS A 829 28.79 -20.30 -8.97
C LYS A 829 28.98 -19.50 -10.26
N LYS A 830 29.33 -20.19 -11.34
CA LYS A 830 29.52 -19.57 -12.66
C LYS A 830 28.25 -18.88 -13.17
N TYR A 831 27.07 -19.52 -12.97
CA TYR A 831 25.78 -18.93 -13.34
C TYR A 831 25.53 -17.64 -12.56
N MET A 832 25.71 -17.68 -11.22
CA MET A 832 25.48 -16.53 -10.35
C MET A 832 26.37 -15.33 -10.72
N ASP A 833 27.65 -15.58 -11.00
CA ASP A 833 28.59 -14.54 -11.43
C ASP A 833 28.19 -13.95 -12.79
N ASN A 834 27.87 -14.82 -13.77
CA ASN A 834 27.50 -14.40 -15.11
C ASN A 834 26.18 -13.59 -15.15
N VAL A 835 25.17 -13.99 -14.36
CA VAL A 835 23.89 -13.27 -14.35
C VAL A 835 24.04 -11.86 -13.77
N VAL A 836 24.91 -11.69 -12.77
CA VAL A 836 25.20 -10.37 -12.19
C VAL A 836 25.96 -9.49 -13.19
N GLU A 837 26.96 -10.04 -13.90
CA GLU A 837 27.69 -9.26 -14.93
C GLU A 837 26.74 -8.87 -16.09
N LYS A 838 25.93 -9.80 -16.57
CA LYS A 838 24.92 -9.51 -17.59
C LYS A 838 23.92 -8.44 -17.13
N ALA A 839 23.48 -8.50 -15.87
CA ALA A 839 22.61 -7.49 -15.31
C ALA A 839 23.25 -6.08 -15.26
N LYS A 840 24.56 -6.00 -15.04
CA LYS A 840 25.29 -4.72 -15.10
C LYS A 840 25.36 -4.14 -16.52
N GLU A 841 25.42 -4.99 -17.53
CA GLU A 841 25.46 -4.58 -18.94
C GLU A 841 24.08 -4.19 -19.47
N GLU A 842 23.05 -4.99 -19.18
CA GLU A 842 21.70 -4.83 -19.73
C GLU A 842 20.76 -3.97 -18.86
N GLY A 843 21.06 -3.81 -17.56
CA GLY A 843 20.19 -3.11 -16.61
C GLY A 843 19.00 -3.93 -16.10
N PHE A 844 18.84 -5.18 -16.58
CA PHE A 844 17.76 -6.08 -16.18
C PHE A 844 18.19 -7.54 -16.21
N VAL A 845 17.38 -8.40 -15.62
CA VAL A 845 17.45 -9.86 -15.77
C VAL A 845 16.11 -10.39 -16.27
N SER A 846 16.10 -11.59 -16.86
CA SER A 846 14.88 -12.19 -17.40
C SER A 846 14.67 -13.63 -16.92
N THR A 847 13.39 -14.05 -16.87
CA THR A 847 12.99 -15.45 -16.68
C THR A 847 13.27 -16.26 -17.95
N ILE A 848 13.12 -17.59 -17.89
CA ILE A 848 13.20 -18.47 -19.06
C ILE A 848 12.11 -18.18 -20.11
N PHE A 849 11.04 -17.48 -19.71
CA PHE A 849 9.95 -17.06 -20.61
C PHE A 849 10.05 -15.58 -21.03
N GLY A 850 11.15 -14.89 -20.67
CA GLY A 850 11.43 -13.54 -21.11
C GLY A 850 10.90 -12.42 -20.21
N ARG A 851 10.21 -12.70 -19.11
CA ARG A 851 9.77 -11.68 -18.14
C ARG A 851 10.97 -10.91 -17.60
N ARG A 852 10.95 -9.59 -17.70
CA ARG A 852 12.06 -8.72 -17.28
C ARG A 852 11.88 -8.19 -15.87
N ARG A 853 12.98 -8.12 -15.13
CA ARG A 853 13.10 -7.34 -13.91
C ARG A 853 14.23 -6.34 -14.05
N TYR A 854 13.89 -5.07 -14.03
CA TYR A 854 14.86 -3.97 -14.10
C TYR A 854 15.59 -3.79 -12.77
N LEU A 855 16.87 -3.48 -12.80
CA LEU A 855 17.76 -3.40 -11.63
C LEU A 855 18.48 -2.05 -11.63
N ASN A 856 17.74 -0.98 -11.36
CA ASN A 856 18.23 0.40 -11.43
C ASN A 856 19.45 0.66 -10.54
N ASP A 857 19.59 -0.09 -9.42
CA ASP A 857 20.67 0.06 -8.45
C ASP A 857 21.85 -0.88 -8.69
N ILE A 858 21.88 -1.66 -9.78
CA ILE A 858 22.95 -2.66 -10.02
C ILE A 858 24.33 -2.01 -10.18
N ALA A 859 24.41 -0.80 -10.68
CA ALA A 859 25.62 0.02 -10.82
C ALA A 859 25.77 1.09 -9.72
N SER A 860 24.95 1.04 -8.65
CA SER A 860 24.95 2.04 -7.58
C SER A 860 26.30 2.10 -6.86
N HIS A 861 26.76 3.30 -6.54
CA HIS A 861 27.94 3.50 -5.69
C HIS A 861 27.68 3.09 -4.22
N ASN A 862 26.43 3.05 -3.80
CA ASN A 862 26.04 2.55 -2.48
C ASN A 862 26.16 1.02 -2.43
N ALA A 863 27.10 0.50 -1.67
CA ALA A 863 27.37 -0.94 -1.55
C ALA A 863 26.15 -1.74 -1.04
N ILE A 864 25.28 -1.14 -0.22
CA ILE A 864 24.07 -1.81 0.31
C ILE A 864 23.03 -1.94 -0.80
N ALA A 865 22.75 -0.86 -1.52
CA ALA A 865 21.80 -0.85 -2.65
C ALA A 865 22.30 -1.79 -3.78
N ARG A 866 23.58 -1.69 -4.15
CA ARG A 866 24.18 -2.58 -5.13
C ARG A 866 24.12 -4.05 -4.72
N GLY A 867 24.47 -4.38 -3.47
CA GLY A 867 24.39 -5.76 -2.97
C GLY A 867 22.97 -6.31 -2.92
N LEU A 868 21.95 -5.45 -2.73
CA LEU A 868 20.54 -5.85 -2.87
C LEU A 868 20.19 -6.13 -4.34
N ALA A 869 20.61 -5.26 -5.25
CA ALA A 869 20.38 -5.43 -6.69
C ALA A 869 21.10 -6.69 -7.23
N GLU A 870 22.33 -6.98 -6.80
CA GLU A 870 23.07 -8.21 -7.16
C GLU A 870 22.34 -9.47 -6.67
N ARG A 871 21.78 -9.47 -5.44
CA ARG A 871 20.93 -10.58 -4.96
C ARG A 871 19.65 -10.71 -5.79
N ASN A 872 19.00 -9.60 -6.12
CA ASN A 872 17.83 -9.62 -6.98
C ASN A 872 18.14 -10.12 -8.38
N ALA A 873 19.35 -9.84 -8.92
CA ALA A 873 19.78 -10.36 -10.20
C ALA A 873 19.84 -11.90 -10.24
N VAL A 874 20.25 -12.52 -9.14
CA VAL A 874 20.31 -14.00 -9.04
C VAL A 874 18.92 -14.59 -8.80
N ASN A 875 18.12 -13.97 -7.93
CA ASN A 875 16.84 -14.50 -7.47
C ASN A 875 15.71 -14.36 -8.50
N ALA A 876 15.66 -13.22 -9.19
CA ALA A 876 14.52 -12.90 -10.04
C ALA A 876 14.33 -13.89 -11.22
N PRO A 877 15.37 -14.36 -11.91
CA PRO A 877 15.20 -15.38 -12.95
C PRO A 877 14.62 -16.70 -12.41
N ILE A 878 15.00 -17.10 -11.20
CA ILE A 878 14.55 -18.35 -10.59
C ILE A 878 13.11 -18.23 -10.11
N GLN A 879 12.85 -17.26 -9.24
CA GLN A 879 11.51 -17.05 -8.68
C GLN A 879 10.49 -16.67 -9.74
N GLY A 880 10.89 -15.84 -10.71
CA GLY A 880 10.02 -15.46 -11.81
C GLY A 880 9.72 -16.62 -12.75
N SER A 881 10.71 -17.47 -13.06
CA SER A 881 10.47 -18.66 -13.88
C SER A 881 9.56 -19.66 -13.16
N ALA A 882 9.71 -19.84 -11.84
CA ALA A 882 8.79 -20.65 -11.05
C ALA A 882 7.36 -20.11 -11.09
N ALA A 883 7.20 -18.79 -11.00
CA ALA A 883 5.88 -18.14 -11.10
C ALA A 883 5.27 -18.31 -12.50
N ASP A 884 6.06 -18.15 -13.56
CA ASP A 884 5.59 -18.36 -14.95
C ASP A 884 5.20 -19.84 -15.18
N ILE A 885 5.97 -20.80 -14.68
CA ILE A 885 5.64 -22.23 -14.73
C ILE A 885 4.32 -22.52 -14.03
N MET A 886 4.11 -21.97 -12.82
CA MET A 886 2.86 -22.12 -12.09
C MET A 886 1.67 -21.54 -12.87
N LYS A 887 1.80 -20.36 -13.47
CA LYS A 887 0.76 -19.77 -14.32
C LYS A 887 0.43 -20.63 -15.52
N ILE A 888 1.45 -21.17 -16.19
CA ILE A 888 1.26 -22.11 -17.33
C ILE A 888 0.52 -23.36 -16.87
N ALA A 889 0.89 -23.93 -15.73
CA ALA A 889 0.21 -25.08 -15.16
C ALA A 889 -1.26 -24.79 -14.89
N MET A 890 -1.58 -23.64 -14.26
CA MET A 890 -2.96 -23.20 -14.00
C MET A 890 -3.77 -23.05 -15.29
N ILE A 891 -3.20 -22.42 -16.30
CA ILE A 891 -3.82 -22.25 -17.61
C ILE A 891 -4.11 -23.61 -18.26
N ASN A 892 -3.16 -24.53 -18.20
CA ASN A 892 -3.30 -25.87 -18.77
C ASN A 892 -4.37 -26.69 -18.02
N VAL A 893 -4.41 -26.64 -16.69
CA VAL A 893 -5.45 -27.27 -15.87
C VAL A 893 -6.83 -26.71 -16.24
N HIS A 894 -6.95 -25.41 -16.31
CA HIS A 894 -8.21 -24.74 -16.64
C HIS A 894 -8.71 -25.12 -18.04
N ARG A 895 -7.82 -25.12 -19.06
CA ARG A 895 -8.14 -25.53 -20.43
C ARG A 895 -8.57 -27.01 -20.49
N ARG A 896 -7.87 -27.89 -19.78
CA ARG A 896 -8.18 -29.32 -19.75
C ARG A 896 -9.49 -29.60 -19.02
N PHE A 897 -9.76 -28.92 -17.91
CA PHE A 897 -11.02 -29.07 -17.20
C PHE A 897 -12.20 -28.67 -18.11
N ALA A 898 -12.09 -27.57 -18.83
CA ALA A 898 -13.10 -27.14 -19.78
C ALA A 898 -13.28 -28.12 -20.96
N ALA A 899 -12.19 -28.59 -21.57
CA ALA A 899 -12.22 -29.49 -22.71
C ALA A 899 -12.78 -30.89 -22.36
N GLU A 900 -12.56 -31.36 -21.14
CA GLU A 900 -13.00 -32.69 -20.69
C GLU A 900 -14.31 -32.66 -19.89
N GLY A 901 -14.92 -31.47 -19.73
CA GLY A 901 -16.18 -31.29 -19.01
C GLY A 901 -16.09 -31.59 -17.52
N ILE A 902 -14.93 -31.40 -16.90
CA ILE A 902 -14.69 -31.57 -15.48
C ILE A 902 -15.47 -30.52 -14.69
N ARG A 903 -16.19 -30.95 -13.64
CA ARG A 903 -16.95 -30.08 -12.76
C ARG A 903 -16.20 -29.62 -11.51
N SER A 904 -15.14 -30.33 -11.15
CA SER A 904 -14.19 -29.93 -10.10
C SER A 904 -13.57 -28.58 -10.44
N ARG A 905 -13.19 -27.80 -9.41
CA ARG A 905 -12.73 -26.41 -9.59
C ARG A 905 -11.44 -26.13 -8.84
N VAL A 906 -10.50 -25.44 -9.46
CA VAL A 906 -9.38 -24.84 -8.72
C VAL A 906 -9.95 -23.71 -7.86
N ILE A 907 -9.61 -23.69 -6.57
CA ILE A 907 -10.14 -22.74 -5.59
C ILE A 907 -9.07 -21.86 -4.95
N LEU A 908 -7.80 -22.31 -4.93
CA LEU A 908 -6.68 -21.54 -4.39
C LEU A 908 -5.40 -21.84 -5.18
N GLN A 909 -4.53 -20.84 -5.20
CA GLN A 909 -3.12 -20.95 -5.54
C GLN A 909 -2.31 -20.36 -4.38
N VAL A 910 -1.36 -21.14 -3.82
CA VAL A 910 -0.54 -20.74 -2.68
C VAL A 910 0.92 -21.08 -2.98
N HIS A 911 1.75 -20.06 -3.29
CA HIS A 911 3.16 -20.23 -3.66
C HIS A 911 3.35 -21.14 -4.89
N ASP A 912 3.71 -22.40 -4.68
CA ASP A 912 3.92 -23.48 -5.66
C ASP A 912 2.86 -24.59 -5.58
N GLU A 913 1.77 -24.34 -4.83
CA GLU A 913 0.66 -25.26 -4.57
C GLU A 913 -0.63 -24.82 -5.31
N LEU A 914 -1.37 -25.80 -5.86
CA LEU A 914 -2.75 -25.65 -6.34
C LEU A 914 -3.70 -26.45 -5.45
N VAL A 915 -4.82 -25.82 -5.05
CA VAL A 915 -5.88 -26.49 -4.30
C VAL A 915 -7.14 -26.57 -5.16
N VAL A 916 -7.69 -27.77 -5.28
CA VAL A 916 -8.88 -28.08 -6.08
C VAL A 916 -9.99 -28.59 -5.18
N ASP A 917 -11.17 -28.03 -5.31
CA ASP A 917 -12.43 -28.55 -4.77
C ASP A 917 -12.95 -29.61 -5.75
N MET A 918 -12.72 -30.87 -5.42
CA MET A 918 -12.75 -32.00 -6.36
C MET A 918 -13.93 -32.93 -6.05
N LEU A 919 -14.75 -33.20 -7.06
CA LEU A 919 -15.79 -34.23 -6.97
C LEU A 919 -15.16 -35.64 -6.77
N ARG A 920 -15.65 -36.41 -5.82
CA ARG A 920 -15.20 -37.76 -5.55
C ARG A 920 -15.27 -38.67 -6.79
N SER A 921 -16.29 -38.48 -7.63
CA SER A 921 -16.46 -39.22 -8.89
C SER A 921 -15.43 -38.87 -9.96
N GLU A 922 -14.71 -37.75 -9.82
CA GLU A 922 -13.70 -37.28 -10.76
C GLU A 922 -12.27 -37.44 -10.20
N GLN A 923 -12.11 -38.00 -9.00
CA GLN A 923 -10.85 -38.00 -8.25
C GLN A 923 -9.64 -38.49 -9.07
N GLU A 924 -9.69 -39.69 -9.64
CA GLU A 924 -8.57 -40.24 -10.41
C GLU A 924 -8.22 -39.34 -11.61
N ARG A 925 -9.26 -38.88 -12.31
CA ARG A 925 -9.06 -38.06 -13.52
C ARG A 925 -8.52 -36.67 -13.21
N VAL A 926 -9.09 -35.99 -12.21
CA VAL A 926 -8.64 -34.65 -11.80
C VAL A 926 -7.21 -34.69 -11.27
N THR A 927 -6.89 -35.67 -10.42
CA THR A 927 -5.52 -35.84 -9.91
C THR A 927 -4.53 -36.03 -11.06
N ALA A 928 -4.85 -36.92 -12.03
CA ALA A 928 -4.01 -37.12 -13.21
C ALA A 928 -3.82 -35.84 -14.04
N ILE A 929 -4.93 -35.10 -14.33
CA ILE A 929 -4.86 -33.88 -15.11
C ILE A 929 -3.99 -32.82 -14.42
N VAL A 930 -4.21 -32.58 -13.12
CA VAL A 930 -3.46 -31.58 -12.38
C VAL A 930 -1.97 -31.92 -12.35
N THR A 931 -1.62 -33.16 -12.00
CA THR A 931 -0.22 -33.60 -11.95
C THR A 931 0.45 -33.50 -13.34
N GLU A 932 -0.21 -34.02 -14.38
CA GLU A 932 0.32 -33.95 -15.76
C GLU A 932 0.52 -32.50 -16.24
N CYS A 933 -0.44 -31.60 -15.98
CA CYS A 933 -0.34 -30.20 -16.36
C CYS A 933 0.77 -29.47 -15.61
N MET A 934 0.96 -29.77 -14.32
CA MET A 934 2.06 -29.21 -13.55
C MET A 934 3.41 -29.74 -14.03
N GLU A 935 3.57 -31.05 -14.19
CA GLU A 935 4.84 -31.64 -14.62
C GLU A 935 5.25 -31.28 -16.05
N SER A 936 4.28 -31.01 -16.93
CA SER A 936 4.52 -30.65 -18.34
C SER A 936 4.54 -29.13 -18.60
N ALA A 937 4.40 -28.29 -17.60
CA ALA A 937 4.30 -26.85 -17.76
C ALA A 937 5.55 -26.20 -18.37
N ALA A 938 6.72 -26.81 -18.22
CA ALA A 938 7.97 -26.38 -18.86
C ALA A 938 8.90 -27.56 -19.18
N GLN A 939 9.68 -27.42 -20.23
CA GLN A 939 10.75 -28.36 -20.56
C GLN A 939 12.08 -27.90 -19.96
N LEU A 940 12.45 -28.48 -18.84
CA LEU A 940 13.72 -28.20 -18.18
C LEU A 940 14.74 -29.36 -18.43
N LYS A 941 16.01 -29.11 -18.12
CA LYS A 941 17.06 -30.15 -18.12
C LYS A 941 16.80 -31.24 -17.06
N VAL A 942 15.99 -30.93 -16.05
CA VAL A 942 15.54 -31.85 -15.01
C VAL A 942 14.02 -31.87 -15.01
N ARG A 943 13.41 -33.07 -14.80
CA ARG A 943 11.95 -33.21 -14.82
C ARG A 943 11.30 -32.40 -13.68
N LEU A 944 10.20 -31.69 -13.96
CA LEU A 944 9.32 -31.16 -12.92
C LEU A 944 8.56 -32.32 -12.27
N ILE A 945 8.34 -32.25 -10.96
CA ILE A 945 7.57 -33.21 -10.20
C ILE A 945 6.55 -32.46 -9.37
N ALA A 946 5.31 -32.91 -9.40
CA ALA A 946 4.23 -32.43 -8.58
C ALA A 946 3.73 -33.51 -7.62
N ASP A 947 3.84 -33.30 -6.33
CA ASP A 947 3.32 -34.17 -5.29
C ASP A 947 1.85 -33.82 -5.04
N ALA A 948 0.95 -34.82 -5.11
CA ALA A 948 -0.48 -34.62 -4.97
C ALA A 948 -1.05 -35.41 -3.80
N GLY A 949 -1.80 -34.76 -2.93
CA GLY A 949 -2.51 -35.38 -1.81
C GLY A 949 -3.99 -35.05 -1.83
N VAL A 950 -4.82 -35.93 -1.24
CA VAL A 950 -6.29 -35.80 -1.20
C VAL A 950 -6.78 -35.93 0.23
N GLY A 951 -7.67 -35.07 0.68
CA GLY A 951 -8.19 -35.08 2.04
C GLY A 951 -9.58 -34.49 2.20
N GLY A 952 -10.15 -34.66 3.38
CA GLY A 952 -11.42 -34.05 3.78
C GLY A 952 -11.29 -32.57 4.18
N ASN A 953 -10.09 -32.05 4.26
CA ASN A 953 -9.76 -30.66 4.48
C ASN A 953 -8.35 -30.37 3.92
N TRP A 954 -7.99 -29.10 3.86
CA TRP A 954 -6.71 -28.70 3.26
C TRP A 954 -5.48 -29.22 4.00
N LEU A 955 -5.54 -29.38 5.33
CA LEU A 955 -4.43 -29.96 6.10
C LEU A 955 -4.18 -31.43 5.78
N GLU A 956 -5.24 -32.20 5.56
CA GLU A 956 -5.14 -33.64 5.21
C GLU A 956 -4.73 -33.85 3.74
N ALA A 957 -5.06 -32.87 2.87
CA ALA A 957 -4.70 -32.91 1.46
C ALA A 957 -3.23 -32.51 1.20
N HIS A 958 -2.58 -31.75 2.12
CA HIS A 958 -1.22 -31.21 1.98
C HIS A 958 -0.15 -32.13 2.66
#